data_781cf00adb32833038c546ed0c4a7076
#
_entry.id   781cf00adb32833038c546ed0c4a7076
#
_cell.length_a   1.000
_cell.length_b   1.000
_cell.length_c   1.000
_cell.angle_alpha   90.00
_cell.angle_beta   90.00
_cell.angle_gamma   90.00
#
_symmetry.space_group_name_H-M   'P 1'
#
loop_
_entity.id
_entity.type
_entity.pdbx_description
1 polymer ?
#
loop_
_entity_poly.entity_id
_entity_poly.type
_entity_poly.pdbx_seq_one_letter_code
_entity_poly.pdbx_strand_id
1 'polypeptide(L)'
;DFDWSSIDTSQLPSSYKTNSLKEKKLLHIADHFLQQCTHLCPGRXXXXXXXXXXXXFLHPVNECGVQKFVSTTVRPTLLPYTELYHWDGCASFVSDYLTMEPLKCPITPPSWLYSPTTILKYRRGNCFDFSVLLCSMLIGAGYDAYCVHGYATHNVCTLDETLELCPLLRKPQEGRAVPKEEIKKPNKYRLKPRPDMQSKFELKQEAKKKAEAEPAQKNKEREEEKEVEKPERDPLYGLRVHAWVLVLSGKREVPETFFINPFTGNSHSTTEEHFLGIESVWNHQNYWVNMQDCWKGCKDLSFDLSDALRWQVMLSGSNKPLPLLPDAEEEEDLSDRDTDHMVSDPSDGSCAEDMSFDMPPSWVERIQISPREFETRWSQGRKVILYKKAKLEKWAPYLNGNGLVQRLTIYADLDRTEVVEVREWFKNREDMLDMREVNKQTQTTTEYFSPGHLLGLKAHTYTSLEPETDRTMEFYNETRVDDLQKRVENANEMTEYFVGRDDFLHVRHTEFGERGEKRHSAGTGTDINSRPIAQIKECFHRNLEKHADDDVAEYIFLITEKKIHLTYHLKDYYITASKKFFKVPEEDARGNIVMTPETCVEYQAGCPDKEKNLLQLYKLLKKLLEKQKQLKQHVQQSEAEVLNILKIREKEETDIKLSVSIYDTERNEKRRQEYEATKKAMENLLLGREEQNLDYLAPFLIQIGDKEKMTK
;
A
#
# COMPACT_ATOMS: atom_id res chain seq x y z
N ASP A 1 22.97 -18.32 -20.61
CA ASP A 1 23.66 -18.46 -19.32
C ASP A 1 24.80 -17.45 -19.24
N PHE A 2 24.85 -16.69 -18.16
CA PHE A 2 25.89 -15.69 -17.91
C PHE A 2 27.18 -16.43 -17.47
N ASP A 3 28.29 -16.05 -18.08
CA ASP A 3 29.59 -16.67 -17.73
C ASP A 3 30.24 -15.89 -16.58
N TRP A 4 30.05 -16.37 -15.36
CA TRP A 4 30.61 -15.76 -14.14
C TRP A 4 32.15 -15.77 -14.14
N SER A 5 32.80 -16.65 -14.92
CA SER A 5 34.27 -16.65 -15.02
C SER A 5 34.83 -15.48 -15.83
N SER A 6 33.97 -14.78 -16.58
CA SER A 6 34.35 -13.61 -17.41
C SER A 6 34.37 -12.27 -16.64
N ILE A 7 34.05 -12.30 -15.35
CA ILE A 7 34.02 -11.08 -14.51
C ILE A 7 35.43 -10.46 -14.44
N ASP A 8 35.52 -9.17 -14.75
CA ASP A 8 36.75 -8.41 -14.57
C ASP A 8 36.96 -8.10 -13.08
N THR A 9 37.90 -8.82 -12.46
CA THR A 9 38.26 -8.66 -11.05
C THR A 9 39.44 -7.68 -10.86
N SER A 10 40.02 -7.16 -11.95
CA SER A 10 41.22 -6.31 -11.91
C SER A 10 41.02 -5.04 -11.05
N GLN A 11 39.84 -4.46 -11.11
CA GLN A 11 39.49 -3.20 -10.42
C GLN A 11 38.97 -3.40 -8.98
N LEU A 12 38.77 -4.63 -8.55
CA LEU A 12 38.24 -4.91 -7.20
C LEU A 12 39.30 -4.59 -6.12
N PRO A 13 38.87 -4.13 -4.95
CA PRO A 13 39.80 -3.81 -3.85
C PRO A 13 40.60 -5.01 -3.37
N SER A 14 41.70 -4.75 -2.69
CA SER A 14 42.57 -5.79 -2.11
C SER A 14 41.85 -6.67 -1.11
N SER A 15 40.86 -6.13 -0.39
CA SER A 15 40.01 -6.90 0.55
C SER A 15 39.27 -8.07 -0.10
N TYR A 16 39.01 -7.99 -1.41
CA TYR A 16 38.37 -9.07 -2.19
C TYR A 16 39.40 -10.16 -2.58
N LYS A 17 40.66 -9.78 -2.76
CA LYS A 17 41.71 -10.61 -3.34
C LYS A 17 42.52 -11.36 -2.29
N THR A 18 42.54 -10.87 -1.05
CA THR A 18 43.34 -11.44 0.07
C THR A 18 42.55 -11.45 1.35
N ASN A 19 42.89 -12.37 2.23
CA ASN A 19 42.35 -12.44 3.58
C ASN A 19 43.32 -11.82 4.60
N SER A 20 42.81 -11.02 5.50
CA SER A 20 43.53 -10.53 6.67
C SER A 20 43.83 -11.69 7.63
N LEU A 21 44.71 -11.48 8.59
CA LEU A 21 45.03 -12.46 9.63
C LEU A 21 43.77 -12.86 10.42
N LYS A 22 42.92 -11.87 10.74
CA LYS A 22 41.63 -12.13 11.43
C LYS A 22 40.71 -13.00 10.59
N GLU A 23 40.62 -12.74 9.29
CA GLU A 23 39.80 -13.54 8.36
C GLU A 23 40.34 -14.98 8.23
N LYS A 24 41.65 -15.16 8.20
CA LYS A 24 42.28 -16.48 8.17
C LYS A 24 41.97 -17.28 9.45
N LYS A 25 42.10 -16.63 10.62
CA LYS A 25 41.73 -17.22 11.91
C LYS A 25 40.25 -17.59 11.94
N LEU A 26 39.38 -16.71 11.42
CA LEU A 26 37.94 -16.92 11.35
C LEU A 26 37.59 -18.16 10.49
N LEU A 27 38.27 -18.32 9.34
CA LEU A 27 38.08 -19.49 8.46
C LEU A 27 38.50 -20.78 9.18
N HIS A 28 39.58 -20.73 9.94
CA HIS A 28 40.05 -21.89 10.73
C HIS A 28 39.04 -22.24 11.83
N ILE A 29 38.50 -21.24 12.52
CA ILE A 29 37.42 -21.41 13.52
C ILE A 29 36.18 -22.03 12.85
N ALA A 30 35.82 -21.56 11.65
CA ALA A 30 34.68 -22.09 10.89
C ALA A 30 34.86 -23.55 10.50
N ASP A 31 36.07 -23.94 10.05
CA ASP A 31 36.40 -25.35 9.72
C ASP A 31 36.29 -26.24 10.97
N HIS A 32 36.81 -25.79 12.10
CA HIS A 32 36.74 -26.51 13.38
C HIS A 32 35.27 -26.65 13.83
N PHE A 33 34.51 -25.58 13.74
CA PHE A 33 33.06 -25.56 14.06
C PHE A 33 32.30 -26.57 13.17
N LEU A 34 32.62 -26.60 11.88
CA LEU A 34 31.98 -27.54 10.93
C LEU A 34 32.27 -29.01 11.35
N GLN A 35 33.49 -29.30 11.76
CA GLN A 35 33.86 -30.64 12.24
C GLN A 35 33.08 -31.00 13.50
N GLN A 36 32.96 -30.06 14.45
CA GLN A 36 32.20 -30.27 15.71
C GLN A 36 30.70 -30.53 15.40
N CYS A 37 30.10 -29.75 14.51
CA CYS A 37 28.68 -29.93 14.14
C CYS A 37 28.45 -31.29 13.46
N THR A 38 29.40 -31.76 12.65
CA THR A 38 29.32 -33.08 11.99
C THR A 38 29.30 -34.20 13.04
N HIS A 39 30.05 -34.07 14.11
CA HIS A 39 30.08 -35.05 15.21
C HIS A 39 28.83 -35.01 16.10
N LEU A 40 28.27 -33.81 16.32
CA LEU A 40 27.10 -33.61 17.20
C LEU A 40 25.78 -34.06 16.58
N CYS A 41 25.71 -34.11 15.24
CA CYS A 41 24.48 -34.45 14.49
C CYS A 41 24.66 -35.63 13.54
N PRO A 42 24.98 -36.82 14.03
CA PRO A 42 25.22 -37.99 13.14
C PRO A 42 23.95 -38.52 12.45
N GLY A 43 22.77 -38.17 12.96
CA GLY A 43 21.49 -38.67 12.43
C GLY A 43 20.94 -37.95 11.20
N ARG A 44 21.43 -36.79 10.95
CA ARG A 44 20.95 -35.99 9.79
C ARG A 44 21.53 -36.38 8.46
N UNK A 45 22.51 -37.00 8.45
CA UNK A 45 23.22 -37.41 7.25
C UNK A 45 22.82 -38.78 6.74
N UNK A 46 22.18 -39.33 7.31
CA UNK A 46 21.74 -40.64 6.94
C UNK A 46 20.82 -40.74 5.76
N UNK A 47 20.28 -39.91 5.50
CA UNK A 47 19.37 -39.93 4.46
C UNK A 47 19.96 -39.64 3.11
N UNK A 48 20.93 -39.26 3.19
CA UNK A 48 21.54 -38.99 1.92
C UNK A 48 22.98 -39.35 1.98
N UNK A 49 23.26 -40.24 1.58
CA UNK A 49 24.54 -40.72 1.63
C UNK A 49 25.54 -39.92 0.95
N UNK A 50 25.54 -39.05 0.88
CA UNK A 50 26.61 -38.39 0.25
C UNK A 50 27.13 -37.26 1.06
N UNK A 51 28.09 -37.25 1.09
CA UNK A 51 28.84 -36.28 1.57
C UNK A 51 28.13 -35.28 2.45
N UNK A 52 28.06 -35.64 3.21
CA UNK A 52 27.46 -34.87 4.08
C UNK A 52 28.19 -33.67 4.52
N UNK A 53 28.64 -33.17 3.89
CA UNK A 53 29.17 -32.02 4.36
C UNK A 53 28.07 -31.26 4.87
N UNK A 54 28.04 -31.26 5.82
CA UNK A 54 27.02 -30.55 6.38
C UNK A 54 26.78 -29.39 5.52
N UNK A 55 26.04 -29.27 5.25
CA UNK A 55 25.65 -28.32 4.48
C UNK A 55 25.78 -27.00 5.09
N UNK A 56 26.39 -26.79 5.93
CA UNK A 56 26.59 -25.59 6.46
C UNK A 56 27.29 -24.80 5.45
N PHE A 57 26.80 -23.72 5.14
CA PHE A 57 27.28 -22.72 4.18
C PHE A 57 28.14 -21.68 4.90
N LEU A 58 29.37 -22.07 5.10
CA LEU A 58 30.27 -21.29 6.00
C LEU A 58 31.30 -20.44 5.25
N HIS A 59 32.01 -21.02 4.27
CA HIS A 59 33.13 -20.33 3.61
C HIS A 59 33.09 -20.47 2.11
N PRO A 60 32.12 -19.86 1.46
CA PRO A 60 32.06 -19.85 -0.02
C PRO A 60 33.21 -19.06 -0.61
N VAL A 61 33.47 -19.31 -1.88
CA VAL A 61 34.50 -18.61 -2.66
C VAL A 61 33.89 -17.37 -3.32
N ASN A 62 34.58 -16.26 -3.23
CA ASN A 62 34.12 -15.01 -3.84
C ASN A 62 34.55 -14.89 -5.33
N GLU A 63 34.22 -13.76 -5.95
CA GLU A 63 34.52 -13.47 -7.36
C GLU A 63 35.99 -13.48 -7.70
N CYS A 64 36.89 -13.33 -6.73
CA CYS A 64 38.35 -13.39 -6.91
C CYS A 64 38.94 -14.78 -6.65
N GLY A 65 38.09 -15.78 -6.39
CA GLY A 65 38.53 -17.15 -6.08
C GLY A 65 39.03 -17.32 -4.64
N VAL A 66 38.76 -16.40 -3.75
CA VAL A 66 39.19 -16.39 -2.35
C VAL A 66 38.05 -16.86 -1.45
N GLN A 67 38.34 -17.83 -0.57
CA GLN A 67 37.36 -18.28 0.43
C GLN A 67 37.10 -17.14 1.44
N LYS A 68 35.84 -16.89 1.70
CA LYS A 68 35.39 -15.86 2.66
C LYS A 68 34.38 -16.46 3.62
N PHE A 69 34.46 -16.11 4.89
CA PHE A 69 33.43 -16.52 5.87
C PHE A 69 32.11 -15.83 5.51
N VAL A 70 31.03 -16.57 5.49
CA VAL A 70 29.73 -16.13 4.96
C VAL A 70 29.19 -14.88 5.67
N SER A 71 29.36 -14.74 6.98
CA SER A 71 28.90 -13.57 7.75
C SER A 71 29.58 -12.28 7.32
N THR A 72 30.84 -12.36 6.87
CA THR A 72 31.61 -11.20 6.41
C THR A 72 31.17 -10.70 5.04
N THR A 73 30.32 -11.43 4.31
CA THR A 73 29.73 -10.97 3.04
C THR A 73 28.57 -10.01 3.29
N VAL A 74 27.96 -10.04 4.49
CA VAL A 74 26.87 -9.14 4.85
C VAL A 74 27.46 -7.76 5.24
N ARG A 75 27.14 -6.73 4.49
CA ARG A 75 27.56 -5.35 4.78
C ARG A 75 26.34 -4.49 5.08
N PRO A 76 25.98 -4.29 6.38
CA PRO A 76 24.85 -3.43 6.72
C PRO A 76 24.98 -2.05 6.08
N THR A 77 24.00 -1.66 5.29
CA THR A 77 24.03 -0.39 4.55
C THR A 77 22.64 0.25 4.54
N LEU A 78 22.53 1.49 5.04
CA LEU A 78 21.33 2.31 4.90
C LEU A 78 21.48 3.13 3.62
N LEU A 79 20.56 2.95 2.68
CA LEU A 79 20.57 3.65 1.40
C LEU A 79 19.72 4.93 1.49
N PRO A 80 20.06 5.99 0.72
CA PRO A 80 19.41 7.30 0.85
C PRO A 80 18.08 7.40 0.10
N TYR A 81 17.24 6.38 0.19
CA TYR A 81 15.92 6.33 -0.45
C TYR A 81 14.88 5.99 0.60
N THR A 82 13.83 6.78 0.72
CA THR A 82 12.78 6.61 1.73
C THR A 82 12.08 5.25 1.62
N GLU A 83 11.87 4.75 0.41
CA GLU A 83 11.28 3.43 0.17
C GLU A 83 12.13 2.30 0.76
N LEU A 84 13.46 2.45 0.75
CA LEU A 84 14.41 1.43 1.24
C LEU A 84 14.63 1.50 2.76
N TYR A 85 13.94 2.39 3.45
CA TYR A 85 13.88 2.42 4.90
C TYR A 85 12.95 1.35 5.47
N HIS A 86 12.02 0.83 4.66
CA HIS A 86 11.03 -0.18 5.03
C HIS A 86 11.38 -1.54 4.41
N TRP A 87 11.05 -2.61 5.13
CA TRP A 87 11.41 -3.98 4.71
C TRP A 87 10.79 -4.36 3.36
N ASP A 88 9.53 -3.97 3.15
CA ASP A 88 8.81 -4.26 1.90
C ASP A 88 9.41 -3.50 0.71
N GLY A 89 9.88 -2.29 0.93
CA GLY A 89 10.60 -1.51 -0.07
C GLY A 89 11.93 -2.18 -0.45
N CYS A 90 12.71 -2.61 0.55
CA CYS A 90 13.96 -3.36 0.33
C CYS A 90 13.70 -4.65 -0.44
N ALA A 91 12.72 -5.43 0.01
CA ALA A 91 12.39 -6.73 -0.59
C ALA A 91 11.90 -6.57 -2.03
N SER A 92 11.04 -5.58 -2.29
CA SER A 92 10.56 -5.26 -3.64
C SER A 92 11.70 -4.84 -4.55
N PHE A 93 12.59 -3.98 -4.07
CA PHE A 93 13.73 -3.50 -4.86
C PHE A 93 14.63 -4.67 -5.28
N VAL A 94 15.01 -5.54 -4.35
CA VAL A 94 15.90 -6.69 -4.64
C VAL A 94 15.24 -7.63 -5.66
N SER A 95 13.98 -7.97 -5.45
CA SER A 95 13.25 -8.88 -6.36
C SER A 95 13.03 -8.27 -7.74
N ASP A 96 12.86 -6.96 -7.83
CA ASP A 96 12.65 -6.26 -9.10
C ASP A 96 13.96 -6.01 -9.85
N TYR A 97 15.02 -5.66 -9.12
CA TYR A 97 16.31 -5.25 -9.70
C TYR A 97 17.11 -6.44 -10.26
N LEU A 98 17.08 -7.57 -9.56
CA LEU A 98 17.90 -8.74 -9.89
C LEU A 98 17.12 -9.77 -10.72
N THR A 99 17.81 -10.38 -11.67
CA THR A 99 17.32 -11.54 -12.42
C THR A 99 17.73 -12.82 -11.67
N MET A 100 16.77 -13.68 -11.40
CA MET A 100 16.99 -14.94 -10.69
C MET A 100 17.76 -15.94 -11.55
N GLU A 101 18.77 -16.57 -10.97
CA GLU A 101 19.47 -17.73 -11.52
C GLU A 101 19.23 -18.93 -10.60
N PRO A 102 18.83 -20.07 -11.15
CA PRO A 102 18.70 -21.28 -10.34
C PRO A 102 20.06 -21.79 -9.85
N LEU A 103 20.07 -22.51 -8.75
CA LEU A 103 21.28 -23.19 -8.29
C LEU A 103 21.71 -24.26 -9.32
N LYS A 104 23.00 -24.35 -9.61
CA LYS A 104 23.56 -25.36 -10.53
C LYS A 104 23.20 -26.77 -10.08
N CYS A 105 23.25 -27.01 -8.77
CA CYS A 105 22.78 -28.26 -8.18
C CYS A 105 21.66 -27.92 -7.19
N PRO A 106 20.42 -28.37 -7.41
CA PRO A 106 19.29 -27.96 -6.56
C PRO A 106 19.32 -28.52 -5.13
N ILE A 107 20.16 -29.53 -4.87
CA ILE A 107 20.22 -30.21 -3.56
C ILE A 107 21.44 -29.83 -2.73
N THR A 108 22.32 -28.96 -3.23
CA THR A 108 23.51 -28.51 -2.50
C THR A 108 23.62 -27.00 -2.52
N PRO A 109 24.12 -26.37 -1.43
CA PRO A 109 24.41 -24.95 -1.48
C PRO A 109 25.51 -24.65 -2.51
N PRO A 110 25.55 -23.43 -3.06
CA PRO A 110 26.56 -23.06 -4.05
C PRO A 110 27.96 -23.01 -3.41
N SER A 111 29.00 -23.32 -4.19
CA SER A 111 30.41 -23.19 -3.76
C SER A 111 30.86 -21.71 -3.83
N TRP A 112 30.20 -20.90 -4.64
CA TRP A 112 30.54 -19.51 -4.90
C TRP A 112 29.46 -18.59 -4.32
N LEU A 113 29.89 -17.48 -3.71
CA LEU A 113 28.99 -16.41 -3.26
C LEU A 113 29.65 -15.07 -3.63
N TYR A 114 29.01 -14.36 -4.52
CA TYR A 114 29.51 -13.07 -4.99
C TYR A 114 29.10 -11.96 -4.04
N SER A 115 29.93 -10.91 -3.95
CA SER A 115 29.63 -9.77 -3.09
C SER A 115 28.35 -9.06 -3.55
N PRO A 116 27.60 -8.42 -2.64
CA PRO A 116 26.45 -7.60 -3.01
C PRO A 116 26.74 -6.56 -4.09
N THR A 117 27.93 -5.96 -4.07
CA THR A 117 28.36 -4.97 -5.07
C THR A 117 28.46 -5.58 -6.47
N THR A 118 29.01 -6.80 -6.58
CA THR A 118 29.11 -7.55 -7.85
C THR A 118 27.71 -7.95 -8.34
N ILE A 119 26.86 -8.43 -7.45
CA ILE A 119 25.48 -8.83 -7.77
C ILE A 119 24.68 -7.61 -8.31
N LEU A 120 24.82 -6.45 -7.69
CA LEU A 120 24.18 -5.23 -8.15
C LEU A 120 24.70 -4.80 -9.53
N LYS A 121 26.02 -4.92 -9.77
CA LYS A 121 26.65 -4.55 -11.04
C LYS A 121 26.12 -5.40 -12.20
N TYR A 122 26.01 -6.71 -12.01
CA TYR A 122 25.60 -7.66 -13.08
C TYR A 122 24.10 -7.95 -13.07
N ARG A 123 23.36 -7.47 -12.05
CA ARG A 123 21.91 -7.55 -11.93
C ARG A 123 21.35 -8.98 -11.98
N ARG A 124 22.10 -9.94 -11.41
CA ARG A 124 21.68 -11.33 -11.38
C ARG A 124 22.34 -12.09 -10.23
N GLY A 125 21.71 -13.18 -9.83
CA GLY A 125 22.23 -14.04 -8.79
C GLY A 125 21.28 -15.16 -8.42
N ASN A 126 21.77 -16.09 -7.60
CA ASN A 126 20.94 -17.16 -7.03
C ASN A 126 20.30 -16.70 -5.71
N CYS A 127 19.56 -17.59 -5.06
CA CYS A 127 18.83 -17.26 -3.81
C CYS A 127 19.77 -16.82 -2.67
N PHE A 128 20.99 -17.33 -2.60
CA PHE A 128 21.99 -16.93 -1.60
C PHE A 128 22.46 -15.49 -1.84
N ASP A 129 22.76 -15.16 -3.10
CA ASP A 129 23.18 -13.81 -3.50
C ASP A 129 22.06 -12.78 -3.16
N PHE A 130 20.82 -13.11 -3.53
CA PHE A 130 19.64 -12.27 -3.22
C PHE A 130 19.49 -12.06 -1.71
N SER A 131 19.63 -13.14 -0.93
CA SER A 131 19.43 -13.09 0.54
C SER A 131 20.49 -12.24 1.23
N VAL A 132 21.76 -12.35 0.83
CA VAL A 132 22.85 -11.57 1.41
C VAL A 132 22.66 -10.07 1.11
N LEU A 133 22.30 -9.72 -0.12
CA LEU A 133 22.01 -8.33 -0.48
C LEU A 133 20.83 -7.78 0.32
N LEU A 134 19.72 -8.51 0.35
CA LEU A 134 18.51 -8.07 1.06
C LEU A 134 18.79 -7.94 2.57
N CYS A 135 19.45 -8.91 3.16
CA CYS A 135 19.81 -8.89 4.59
C CYS A 135 20.69 -7.68 4.92
N SER A 136 21.67 -7.36 4.06
CA SER A 136 22.55 -6.19 4.22
C SER A 136 21.74 -4.89 4.24
N MET A 137 20.76 -4.76 3.36
CA MET A 137 19.89 -3.60 3.28
C MET A 137 18.96 -3.50 4.51
N LEU A 138 18.38 -4.62 4.94
CA LEU A 138 17.46 -4.66 6.09
C LEU A 138 18.18 -4.33 7.40
N ILE A 139 19.35 -4.88 7.63
CA ILE A 139 20.15 -4.57 8.84
C ILE A 139 20.53 -3.08 8.83
N GLY A 140 20.92 -2.56 7.67
CA GLY A 140 21.22 -1.14 7.50
C GLY A 140 20.04 -0.23 7.82
N ALA A 141 18.82 -0.70 7.55
CA ALA A 141 17.57 0.01 7.86
C ALA A 141 17.10 -0.20 9.32
N GLY A 142 17.85 -0.97 10.11
CA GLY A 142 17.58 -1.16 11.54
C GLY A 142 16.78 -2.40 11.91
N TYR A 143 16.47 -3.28 10.95
CA TYR A 143 15.78 -4.55 11.22
C TYR A 143 16.72 -5.60 11.80
N ASP A 144 16.17 -6.52 12.56
CA ASP A 144 16.88 -7.69 13.11
C ASP A 144 16.73 -8.84 12.08
N ALA A 145 17.59 -8.82 11.07
CA ALA A 145 17.48 -9.66 9.89
C ALA A 145 18.63 -10.67 9.78
N TYR A 146 18.32 -11.83 9.22
CA TYR A 146 19.26 -12.96 9.07
C TYR A 146 19.03 -13.60 7.70
N CYS A 147 20.13 -14.05 7.07
CA CYS A 147 20.04 -14.96 5.93
C CYS A 147 19.73 -16.35 6.47
N VAL A 148 18.91 -17.10 5.75
CA VAL A 148 18.53 -18.47 6.09
C VAL A 148 19.00 -19.41 4.98
N HIS A 149 19.68 -20.48 5.35
CA HIS A 149 19.96 -21.63 4.50
C HIS A 149 19.02 -22.75 4.96
N GLY A 150 18.21 -23.23 4.05
CA GLY A 150 17.25 -24.28 4.35
C GLY A 150 16.71 -24.97 3.12
N TYR A 151 15.52 -25.52 3.24
CA TYR A 151 14.84 -26.29 2.20
C TYR A 151 13.47 -25.69 1.93
N ALA A 152 13.09 -25.64 0.66
CA ALA A 152 11.81 -25.08 0.22
C ALA A 152 11.23 -25.92 -0.92
N THR A 153 9.95 -25.68 -1.23
CA THR A 153 9.25 -26.36 -2.32
C THR A 153 9.79 -25.93 -3.68
N HIS A 154 9.52 -26.74 -4.70
CA HIS A 154 9.88 -26.47 -6.09
C HIS A 154 9.44 -25.09 -6.54
N ASN A 155 8.21 -24.69 -6.22
CA ASN A 155 7.63 -23.40 -6.63
C ASN A 155 8.44 -22.21 -6.10
N VAL A 156 8.85 -22.27 -4.84
CA VAL A 156 9.68 -21.24 -4.21
C VAL A 156 11.08 -21.20 -4.84
N CYS A 157 11.70 -22.36 -5.02
CA CYS A 157 13.07 -22.48 -5.53
C CYS A 157 13.20 -22.05 -6.99
N THR A 158 12.18 -22.29 -7.81
CA THR A 158 12.16 -21.98 -9.25
C THR A 158 11.40 -20.70 -9.61
N LEU A 159 10.86 -20.00 -8.62
CA LEU A 159 10.07 -18.78 -8.83
C LEU A 159 8.83 -19.05 -9.70
N ASP A 160 8.13 -20.15 -9.44
CA ASP A 160 6.89 -20.51 -10.14
C ASP A 160 5.69 -20.07 -9.28
N GLU A 161 5.08 -18.96 -9.66
CA GLU A 161 3.93 -18.36 -8.96
C GLU A 161 2.59 -18.72 -9.62
N THR A 162 2.58 -19.56 -10.67
CA THR A 162 1.39 -19.83 -11.49
C THR A 162 0.25 -20.50 -10.72
N LEU A 163 0.54 -21.19 -9.63
CA LEU A 163 -0.46 -21.85 -8.77
C LEU A 163 -0.77 -21.04 -7.49
N GLU A 164 -0.08 -19.93 -7.28
CA GLU A 164 -0.22 -19.08 -6.11
C GLU A 164 -1.18 -17.92 -6.37
N LEU A 165 -1.93 -17.55 -5.34
CA LEU A 165 -2.82 -16.38 -5.39
C LEU A 165 -1.96 -15.11 -5.31
N CYS A 166 -2.21 -14.16 -6.22
CA CYS A 166 -1.49 -12.88 -6.21
C CYS A 166 -1.64 -12.19 -4.84
N PRO A 167 -0.53 -11.72 -4.23
CA PRO A 167 -0.60 -11.05 -2.92
C PRO A 167 -1.56 -9.86 -2.88
N LEU A 168 -1.76 -9.17 -4.00
CA LEU A 168 -2.67 -8.03 -4.10
C LEU A 168 -4.15 -8.46 -4.01
N LEU A 169 -4.45 -9.76 -4.22
CA LEU A 169 -5.81 -10.31 -4.13
C LEU A 169 -6.10 -10.94 -2.75
N ARG A 170 -5.07 -11.10 -1.93
CA ARG A 170 -5.24 -11.65 -0.57
C ARG A 170 -6.03 -10.65 0.28
N LYS A 171 -7.12 -11.10 0.87
CA LYS A 171 -7.86 -10.28 1.84
C LYS A 171 -6.94 -10.01 3.03
N PRO A 172 -6.90 -8.77 3.55
CA PRO A 172 -6.14 -8.52 4.77
C PRO A 172 -6.69 -9.47 5.84
N GLN A 173 -5.81 -10.30 6.41
CA GLN A 173 -6.19 -11.15 7.52
C GLN A 173 -6.71 -10.26 8.65
N GLU A 174 -7.92 -10.54 9.11
CA GLU A 174 -8.47 -9.91 10.32
C GLU A 174 -7.52 -10.24 11.47
N GLY A 175 -6.68 -9.29 11.87
CA GLY A 175 -5.68 -9.52 12.90
C GLY A 175 -4.41 -8.69 12.75
N ARG A 176 -4.15 -8.10 11.58
CA ARG A 176 -3.12 -7.05 11.50
C ARG A 176 -3.71 -5.80 12.15
N ALA A 177 -3.17 -5.44 13.29
CA ALA A 177 -3.57 -4.24 14.01
C ALA A 177 -3.41 -3.03 13.09
N VAL A 178 -4.53 -2.52 12.63
CA VAL A 178 -4.61 -1.15 12.11
C VAL A 178 -4.00 -0.27 13.21
N PRO A 179 -3.13 0.70 12.88
CA PRO A 179 -2.65 1.62 13.90
C PRO A 179 -3.85 2.11 14.70
N LYS A 180 -3.85 1.84 15.98
CA LYS A 180 -4.92 2.30 16.87
C LYS A 180 -4.93 3.83 16.80
N GLU A 181 -5.89 4.38 16.08
CA GLU A 181 -6.29 5.75 16.35
C GLU A 181 -6.50 5.84 17.85
N GLU A 182 -5.86 6.80 18.49
CA GLU A 182 -6.03 7.04 19.92
C GLU A 182 -7.50 6.96 20.25
N ILE A 183 -7.89 5.91 20.97
CA ILE A 183 -9.24 5.77 21.47
C ILE A 183 -9.42 6.88 22.49
N LYS A 184 -10.01 7.98 22.04
CA LYS A 184 -10.48 9.02 22.98
C LYS A 184 -11.38 8.28 23.98
N LYS A 185 -11.02 8.32 25.25
CA LYS A 185 -11.76 7.69 26.34
C LYS A 185 -13.25 7.89 26.15
N PRO A 186 -14.08 6.85 26.20
CA PRO A 186 -15.51 6.99 25.94
C PRO A 186 -16.10 8.00 26.94
N ASN A 187 -16.72 9.02 26.41
CA ASN A 187 -17.41 10.02 27.24
C ASN A 187 -18.57 9.29 27.95
N LYS A 188 -18.53 9.29 29.26
CA LYS A 188 -19.45 8.58 30.15
C LYS A 188 -20.92 8.98 29.96
N TYR A 189 -21.15 10.07 29.20
CA TYR A 189 -22.47 10.65 28.98
C TYR A 189 -22.95 10.56 27.53
N ARG A 190 -22.27 9.78 26.68
CA ARG A 190 -22.69 9.59 25.28
C ARG A 190 -23.86 8.60 25.25
N LEU A 191 -25.01 9.08 24.80
CA LEU A 191 -26.18 8.22 24.57
C LEU A 191 -25.81 7.11 23.58
N LYS A 192 -26.13 5.88 23.90
CA LYS A 192 -25.93 4.74 23.01
C LYS A 192 -26.70 4.98 21.71
N PRO A 193 -26.11 4.74 20.55
CA PRO A 193 -26.84 4.84 19.29
C PRO A 193 -28.05 3.90 19.36
N ARG A 194 -29.18 4.36 18.84
CA ARG A 194 -30.41 3.55 18.79
C ARG A 194 -30.11 2.25 18.02
N PRO A 195 -30.59 1.11 18.50
CA PRO A 195 -30.44 -0.14 17.75
C PRO A 195 -31.14 -0.01 16.40
N ASP A 196 -30.48 -0.49 15.39
CA ASP A 196 -31.00 -0.52 14.02
C ASP A 196 -32.32 -1.28 14.02
N MET A 197 -33.38 -0.60 13.59
CA MET A 197 -34.77 -1.10 13.61
C MET A 197 -35.07 -2.03 12.41
N GLN A 198 -34.05 -2.62 11.82
CA GLN A 198 -34.27 -3.63 10.79
C GLN A 198 -35.02 -4.82 11.40
N SER A 199 -36.07 -5.24 10.72
CA SER A 199 -36.90 -6.36 11.14
C SER A 199 -36.05 -7.63 11.32
N LYS A 200 -36.20 -8.31 12.46
CA LYS A 200 -35.55 -9.61 12.71
C LYS A 200 -35.90 -10.63 11.61
N PHE A 201 -37.03 -10.45 10.94
CA PHE A 201 -37.44 -11.26 9.80
C PHE A 201 -36.59 -10.99 8.56
N GLU A 202 -36.30 -9.71 8.25
CA GLU A 202 -35.42 -9.29 7.14
C GLU A 202 -34.00 -9.79 7.36
N LEU A 203 -33.45 -9.60 8.56
CA LEU A 203 -32.12 -10.10 8.95
C LEU A 203 -32.04 -11.63 8.81
N LYS A 204 -33.11 -12.35 9.18
CA LYS A 204 -33.18 -13.80 9.02
C LYS A 204 -33.27 -14.22 7.55
N GLN A 205 -33.99 -13.46 6.71
CA GLN A 205 -34.05 -13.70 5.27
C GLN A 205 -32.72 -13.46 4.58
N GLU A 206 -32.03 -12.37 4.93
CA GLU A 206 -30.70 -12.07 4.41
C GLU A 206 -29.67 -13.11 4.83
N ALA A 207 -29.70 -13.53 6.10
CA ALA A 207 -28.85 -14.60 6.63
C ALA A 207 -29.11 -15.93 5.93
N LYS A 208 -30.38 -16.22 5.61
CA LYS A 208 -30.76 -17.44 4.88
C LYS A 208 -30.30 -17.40 3.42
N LYS A 209 -30.46 -16.26 2.75
CA LYS A 209 -29.94 -16.02 1.37
C LYS A 209 -28.41 -16.13 1.32
N LYS A 210 -27.71 -15.59 2.31
CA LYS A 210 -26.25 -15.71 2.44
C LYS A 210 -25.84 -17.16 2.69
N ALA A 211 -26.52 -17.85 3.59
CA ALA A 211 -26.26 -19.27 3.92
C ALA A 211 -26.55 -20.23 2.75
N GLU A 212 -27.50 -19.90 1.87
CA GLU A 212 -27.77 -20.65 0.64
C GLU A 212 -26.83 -20.37 -0.49
N ALA A 213 -26.24 -19.15 -0.54
CA ALA A 213 -25.26 -18.74 -1.57
C ALA A 213 -23.85 -19.29 -1.30
N GLU A 214 -23.43 -19.39 -0.02
CA GLU A 214 -22.09 -19.87 0.36
C GLU A 214 -21.79 -21.32 -0.08
N PRO A 215 -22.69 -22.32 0.06
CA PRO A 215 -22.37 -23.68 -0.38
C PRO A 215 -22.26 -23.82 -1.90
N ALA A 216 -23.00 -23.03 -2.68
CA ALA A 216 -22.90 -23.06 -4.15
C ALA A 216 -21.57 -22.51 -4.63
N GLN A 217 -21.06 -21.48 -3.97
CA GLN A 217 -19.76 -20.85 -4.27
C GLN A 217 -18.61 -21.78 -3.86
N LYS A 218 -18.68 -22.38 -2.67
CA LYS A 218 -17.71 -23.36 -2.16
C LYS A 218 -17.66 -24.64 -3.00
N ASN A 219 -18.79 -25.08 -3.52
CA ASN A 219 -18.86 -26.25 -4.41
C ASN A 219 -18.24 -25.95 -5.79
N LYS A 220 -18.46 -24.75 -6.32
CA LYS A 220 -17.82 -24.30 -7.57
C LYS A 220 -16.31 -24.23 -7.41
N GLU A 221 -15.83 -23.64 -6.32
CA GLU A 221 -14.40 -23.56 -5.99
C GLU A 221 -13.79 -24.96 -5.81
N ARG A 222 -14.50 -25.88 -5.17
CA ARG A 222 -14.10 -27.30 -4.98
C ARG A 222 -14.08 -28.09 -6.29
N GLU A 223 -15.00 -27.83 -7.20
CA GLU A 223 -15.03 -28.49 -8.52
C GLU A 223 -13.89 -27.97 -9.40
N GLU A 224 -13.61 -26.66 -9.36
CA GLU A 224 -12.47 -26.07 -10.07
C GLU A 224 -11.13 -26.55 -9.51
N GLU A 225 -11.04 -26.78 -8.18
CA GLU A 225 -9.85 -27.36 -7.54
C GLU A 225 -9.64 -28.83 -7.93
N LYS A 226 -10.71 -29.56 -8.27
CA LYS A 226 -10.62 -30.97 -8.70
C LYS A 226 -10.18 -31.12 -10.16
N GLU A 227 -10.39 -30.10 -10.99
CA GLU A 227 -9.97 -30.10 -12.40
C GLU A 227 -8.50 -29.78 -12.60
N VAL A 228 -7.83 -29.23 -11.56
CA VAL A 228 -6.37 -29.09 -11.58
C VAL A 228 -5.80 -30.50 -11.39
N GLU A 229 -5.26 -31.08 -12.44
CA GLU A 229 -4.44 -32.28 -12.35
C GLU A 229 -3.44 -32.09 -11.20
N LYS A 230 -3.44 -33.02 -10.25
CA LYS A 230 -2.48 -32.98 -9.15
C LYS A 230 -1.09 -32.82 -9.74
N PRO A 231 -0.36 -31.75 -9.44
CA PRO A 231 0.96 -31.58 -10.01
C PRO A 231 1.80 -32.81 -9.70
N GLU A 232 2.55 -33.28 -10.68
CA GLU A 232 3.47 -34.41 -10.51
C GLU A 232 4.30 -34.18 -9.25
N ARG A 233 4.36 -35.21 -8.41
CA ARG A 233 5.11 -35.13 -7.16
C ARG A 233 6.58 -34.85 -7.46
N ASP A 234 7.11 -33.72 -6.97
CA ASP A 234 8.50 -33.32 -7.15
C ASP A 234 9.41 -34.44 -6.58
N PRO A 235 10.25 -35.07 -7.41
CA PRO A 235 11.15 -36.13 -6.93
C PRO A 235 12.20 -35.63 -5.95
N LEU A 236 12.45 -34.30 -5.89
CA LEU A 236 13.42 -33.69 -4.99
C LEU A 236 12.72 -32.97 -3.80
N TYR A 237 11.45 -33.29 -3.54
CA TYR A 237 10.71 -32.70 -2.42
C TYR A 237 11.44 -32.96 -1.09
N GLY A 238 11.66 -31.89 -0.34
CA GLY A 238 12.38 -31.93 0.93
C GLY A 238 13.90 -31.85 0.83
N LEU A 239 14.45 -31.95 -0.41
CA LEU A 239 15.89 -31.91 -0.67
C LEU A 239 16.34 -30.60 -1.33
N ARG A 240 15.42 -29.82 -1.91
CA ARG A 240 15.77 -28.59 -2.63
C ARG A 240 16.27 -27.52 -1.68
N VAL A 241 17.51 -27.14 -1.87
CA VAL A 241 18.15 -26.07 -1.10
C VAL A 241 17.62 -24.71 -1.57
N HIS A 242 17.35 -23.84 -0.61
CA HIS A 242 16.96 -22.46 -0.87
C HIS A 242 17.53 -21.56 0.22
N ALA A 243 17.72 -20.30 -0.11
CA ALA A 243 18.06 -19.26 0.84
C ALA A 243 16.99 -18.18 0.84
N TRP A 244 16.67 -17.68 2.01
CA TRP A 244 15.71 -16.59 2.18
C TRP A 244 16.12 -15.72 3.36
N VAL A 245 15.26 -14.77 3.77
CA VAL A 245 15.58 -13.86 4.85
C VAL A 245 14.58 -14.05 6.00
N LEU A 246 15.11 -14.10 7.22
CA LEU A 246 14.37 -14.14 8.48
C LEU A 246 14.43 -12.74 9.11
N VAL A 247 13.29 -12.19 9.49
CA VAL A 247 13.20 -10.94 10.27
C VAL A 247 12.58 -11.26 11.62
N LEU A 248 13.33 -11.02 12.68
CA LEU A 248 12.87 -11.27 14.06
C LEU A 248 12.01 -10.10 14.53
N SER A 249 11.01 -10.43 15.37
CA SER A 249 10.16 -9.45 16.02
C SER A 249 10.94 -8.61 17.04
N GLY A 250 10.44 -7.41 17.32
CA GLY A 250 10.97 -6.50 18.33
C GLY A 250 11.53 -5.21 17.78
N LYS A 251 12.56 -5.27 16.93
CA LYS A 251 13.14 -4.08 16.31
C LYS A 251 12.23 -3.53 15.21
N ARG A 252 12.24 -2.21 15.05
CA ARG A 252 11.45 -1.51 14.03
C ARG A 252 9.95 -1.84 14.08
N GLU A 253 9.44 -2.08 15.29
CA GLU A 253 8.02 -2.37 15.55
C GLU A 253 7.48 -3.60 14.79
N VAL A 254 8.35 -4.53 14.44
CA VAL A 254 7.96 -5.80 13.84
C VAL A 254 7.21 -6.62 14.90
N PRO A 255 5.90 -6.89 14.70
CA PRO A 255 5.09 -7.55 15.74
C PRO A 255 5.35 -9.04 15.84
N GLU A 256 5.62 -9.70 14.74
CA GLU A 256 5.84 -11.15 14.65
C GLU A 256 7.02 -11.47 13.74
N THR A 257 7.80 -12.48 14.11
CA THR A 257 8.87 -13.03 13.30
C THR A 257 8.30 -13.57 11.99
N PHE A 258 8.95 -13.25 10.86
CA PHE A 258 8.47 -13.66 9.54
C PHE A 258 9.63 -13.92 8.58
N PHE A 259 9.30 -14.59 7.47
CA PHE A 259 10.22 -14.84 6.36
C PHE A 259 9.96 -13.87 5.20
N ILE A 260 11.00 -13.58 4.43
CA ILE A 260 10.88 -12.88 3.13
C ILE A 260 11.53 -13.79 2.08
N ASN A 261 10.78 -14.15 1.05
CA ASN A 261 11.38 -14.81 -0.12
C ASN A 261 12.01 -13.71 -0.99
N PRO A 262 13.34 -13.70 -1.13
CA PRO A 262 14.00 -12.59 -1.84
C PRO A 262 13.73 -12.59 -3.35
N PHE A 263 13.30 -13.72 -3.92
CA PHE A 263 12.96 -13.82 -5.34
C PHE A 263 11.68 -13.06 -5.68
N THR A 264 10.69 -13.08 -4.78
CA THR A 264 9.40 -12.43 -4.99
C THR A 264 9.27 -11.09 -4.24
N GLY A 265 10.03 -10.92 -3.15
CA GLY A 265 9.89 -9.80 -2.23
C GLY A 265 8.72 -9.94 -1.27
N ASN A 266 8.01 -11.06 -1.30
CA ASN A 266 6.83 -11.31 -0.48
C ASN A 266 7.20 -11.81 0.91
N SER A 267 6.44 -11.35 1.92
CA SER A 267 6.55 -11.85 3.28
C SER A 267 5.74 -13.15 3.44
N HIS A 268 6.22 -14.03 4.29
CA HIS A 268 5.59 -15.30 4.61
C HIS A 268 5.63 -15.53 6.13
N SER A 269 4.58 -16.14 6.65
CA SER A 269 4.60 -16.63 8.03
C SER A 269 5.65 -17.74 8.17
N THR A 270 6.27 -17.85 9.36
CA THR A 270 7.18 -18.95 9.67
C THR A 270 6.47 -20.32 9.69
N THR A 271 5.14 -20.32 9.71
CA THR A 271 4.32 -21.54 9.69
C THR A 271 3.94 -21.98 8.27
N GLU A 272 4.34 -21.24 7.24
CA GLU A 272 3.93 -21.49 5.85
C GLU A 272 4.55 -22.79 5.30
N GLU A 273 3.74 -23.56 4.60
CA GLU A 273 4.07 -24.93 4.14
C GLU A 273 5.16 -24.99 3.06
N HIS A 274 5.45 -23.87 2.42
CA HIS A 274 6.46 -23.80 1.35
C HIS A 274 7.90 -23.87 1.86
N PHE A 275 8.13 -23.53 3.15
CA PHE A 275 9.44 -23.54 3.79
C PHE A 275 9.54 -24.81 4.63
N LEU A 276 10.35 -25.77 4.17
CA LEU A 276 10.33 -27.16 4.66
C LEU A 276 11.30 -27.41 5.80
N GLY A 277 12.32 -26.56 5.98
CA GLY A 277 13.28 -26.71 7.07
C GLY A 277 14.39 -25.70 6.99
N ILE A 278 15.10 -25.52 8.11
CA ILE A 278 16.23 -24.61 8.25
C ILE A 278 17.47 -25.38 8.72
N GLU A 279 18.57 -25.23 7.99
CA GLU A 279 19.89 -25.74 8.39
C GLU A 279 20.61 -24.73 9.29
N SER A 280 20.69 -23.48 8.84
CA SER A 280 21.44 -22.43 9.51
C SER A 280 20.91 -21.05 9.20
N VAL A 281 21.23 -20.11 10.08
CA VAL A 281 20.97 -18.67 9.88
C VAL A 281 22.25 -17.89 10.18
N TRP A 282 22.46 -16.78 9.50
CA TRP A 282 23.59 -15.90 9.77
C TRP A 282 23.23 -14.44 9.47
N ASN A 283 24.00 -13.57 10.11
CA ASN A 283 24.00 -12.14 9.80
C ASN A 283 25.46 -11.65 9.78
N HIS A 284 25.68 -10.35 9.89
CA HIS A 284 27.02 -9.76 9.88
C HIS A 284 27.83 -10.05 11.17
N GLN A 285 27.17 -10.57 12.23
CA GLN A 285 27.77 -10.74 13.54
C GLN A 285 28.13 -12.19 13.86
N ASN A 286 27.35 -13.16 13.36
CA ASN A 286 27.56 -14.57 13.76
C ASN A 286 26.88 -15.54 12.79
N TYR A 287 27.03 -16.82 13.09
CA TYR A 287 26.45 -17.93 12.36
C TYR A 287 25.83 -18.91 13.36
N TRP A 288 24.61 -19.33 13.14
CA TRP A 288 23.86 -20.24 14.03
C TRP A 288 23.38 -21.45 13.23
N VAL A 289 23.64 -22.64 13.77
CA VAL A 289 23.15 -23.91 13.19
C VAL A 289 21.88 -24.32 13.94
N ASN A 290 20.85 -24.69 13.19
CA ASN A 290 19.58 -25.15 13.77
C ASN A 290 19.73 -26.56 14.29
N MET A 291 19.50 -26.75 15.60
CA MET A 291 19.54 -28.04 16.28
C MET A 291 18.14 -28.67 16.43
N GLN A 292 17.12 -27.95 15.98
CA GLN A 292 15.71 -28.35 16.10
C GLN A 292 15.29 -29.24 14.92
N ASP A 293 14.28 -30.06 15.15
CA ASP A 293 13.72 -30.97 14.18
C ASP A 293 12.75 -30.22 13.26
N CYS A 294 12.83 -30.47 11.96
CA CYS A 294 11.99 -29.85 10.93
C CYS A 294 11.03 -30.85 10.25
N TRP A 295 10.63 -31.92 10.94
CA TRP A 295 9.72 -32.94 10.38
C TRP A 295 8.38 -32.35 9.93
N LYS A 296 7.93 -31.28 10.57
CA LYS A 296 6.68 -30.57 10.24
C LYS A 296 6.94 -29.23 9.55
N GLY A 297 8.07 -29.09 8.88
CA GLY A 297 8.49 -27.81 8.31
C GLY A 297 9.03 -26.86 9.38
N CYS A 298 8.84 -25.56 9.19
CA CYS A 298 9.33 -24.52 10.12
C CYS A 298 8.33 -24.14 11.21
N LYS A 299 7.16 -24.77 11.20
CA LYS A 299 6.00 -24.39 12.03
C LYS A 299 6.28 -24.37 13.53
N ASP A 300 7.01 -25.37 14.03
CA ASP A 300 7.26 -25.56 15.45
C ASP A 300 8.65 -25.03 15.90
N LEU A 301 9.37 -24.33 15.01
CA LEU A 301 10.69 -23.80 15.33
C LEU A 301 10.62 -22.59 16.26
N SER A 302 11.50 -22.57 17.25
CA SER A 302 11.77 -21.40 18.05
C SER A 302 12.87 -20.57 17.40
N PHE A 303 12.66 -19.28 17.28
CA PHE A 303 13.63 -18.33 16.71
C PHE A 303 14.36 -17.52 17.79
N ASP A 304 14.41 -18.04 19.02
CA ASP A 304 15.26 -17.48 20.06
C ASP A 304 16.70 -17.97 19.85
N LEU A 305 17.49 -17.18 19.16
CA LEU A 305 18.89 -17.51 18.82
C LEU A 305 19.83 -17.53 20.03
N SER A 306 19.38 -17.04 21.20
CA SER A 306 20.15 -17.12 22.44
C SER A 306 20.01 -18.50 23.13
N ASP A 307 19.05 -19.32 22.72
CA ASP A 307 18.83 -20.66 23.29
C ASP A 307 19.84 -21.66 22.67
N ALA A 308 20.89 -21.94 23.44
CA ALA A 308 22.00 -22.80 23.01
C ALA A 308 21.60 -24.28 22.77
N LEU A 309 20.44 -24.71 23.26
CA LEU A 309 19.92 -26.06 23.00
C LEU A 309 19.26 -26.16 21.65
N ARG A 310 18.77 -25.05 21.15
CA ARG A 310 18.03 -24.97 19.86
C ARG A 310 18.91 -24.45 18.73
N TRP A 311 19.85 -23.56 19.03
CA TRP A 311 20.72 -22.92 18.05
C TRP A 311 22.17 -23.00 18.50
N GLN A 312 23.00 -23.69 17.76
CA GLN A 312 24.44 -23.78 18.02
C GLN A 312 25.13 -22.59 17.36
N VAL A 313 25.61 -21.65 18.18
CA VAL A 313 26.30 -20.45 17.70
C VAL A 313 27.78 -20.74 17.45
N MET A 314 28.34 -20.19 16.38
CA MET A 314 29.75 -20.42 16.02
C MET A 314 30.71 -19.61 16.91
N LEU A 315 30.50 -18.30 16.99
CA LEU A 315 31.31 -17.45 17.85
C LEU A 315 30.55 -17.24 19.17
N SER A 316 30.94 -17.99 20.19
CA SER A 316 30.32 -17.90 21.51
C SER A 316 30.98 -16.78 22.34
N GLY A 317 30.17 -16.06 23.12
CA GLY A 317 30.67 -15.09 24.09
C GLY A 317 31.37 -15.77 25.26
N SER A 318 31.80 -15.00 26.23
CA SER A 318 32.72 -15.30 27.35
C SER A 318 32.41 -16.52 28.22
N ASN A 319 31.26 -17.15 28.07
CA ASN A 319 30.81 -18.22 28.95
C ASN A 319 30.99 -19.65 28.38
N LYS A 320 31.56 -19.79 27.21
CA LYS A 320 31.86 -21.09 26.59
C LYS A 320 33.36 -21.21 26.35
N PRO A 321 33.99 -22.32 26.70
CA PRO A 321 35.41 -22.50 26.40
C PRO A 321 35.61 -22.52 24.87
N LEU A 322 36.43 -21.63 24.38
CA LEU A 322 36.89 -21.66 23.01
C LEU A 322 37.57 -23.00 22.74
N PRO A 323 37.29 -23.67 21.61
CA PRO A 323 38.06 -24.87 21.28
C PRO A 323 39.53 -24.50 21.19
N LEU A 324 40.35 -25.28 21.89
CA LEU A 324 41.81 -25.11 21.85
C LEU A 324 42.29 -25.31 20.40
N LEU A 325 42.65 -24.17 19.80
CA LEU A 325 43.31 -24.22 18.48
C LEU A 325 44.67 -24.85 18.64
N PRO A 326 45.05 -25.84 17.83
CA PRO A 326 46.42 -26.31 17.83
C PRO A 326 47.36 -25.13 17.53
N ASP A 327 48.44 -25.06 18.25
CA ASP A 327 49.45 -23.99 18.14
C ASP A 327 49.84 -23.83 16.67
N ALA A 328 49.36 -22.79 16.03
CA ALA A 328 49.82 -22.38 14.71
C ALA A 328 51.29 -21.96 14.90
N GLU A 329 52.20 -22.68 14.27
CA GLU A 329 53.59 -22.31 14.23
C GLU A 329 53.71 -20.86 13.80
N GLU A 330 54.20 -20.03 14.73
CA GLU A 330 54.44 -18.61 14.45
C GLU A 330 55.51 -18.47 13.37
N GLU A 331 55.12 -18.20 12.14
CA GLU A 331 56.05 -17.72 11.15
C GLU A 331 56.49 -16.28 11.60
N GLU A 332 57.66 -16.24 12.20
CA GLU A 332 58.31 -15.00 12.59
C GLU A 332 58.61 -14.15 11.33
N ASP A 333 57.81 -13.15 11.09
CA ASP A 333 58.18 -12.12 10.14
C ASP A 333 59.12 -11.15 10.88
N LEU A 334 60.38 -11.32 10.64
CA LEU A 334 61.46 -10.45 11.12
C LEU A 334 61.36 -9.07 10.44
N SER A 335 60.79 -8.13 11.13
CA SER A 335 61.08 -6.74 10.81
C SER A 335 61.60 -6.04 12.05
N ASP A 336 62.87 -5.68 11.93
CA ASP A 336 63.61 -4.89 12.92
C ASP A 336 62.88 -3.65 13.39
N ARG A 337 62.74 -3.55 14.72
CA ARG A 337 62.76 -2.23 15.36
C ARG A 337 63.19 -2.41 16.85
N ASP A 338 64.35 -1.83 17.09
CA ASP A 338 64.89 -1.59 18.41
C ASP A 338 63.93 -0.77 19.27
N THR A 339 63.67 -1.19 20.49
CA THR A 339 63.52 -0.31 21.64
C THR A 339 63.68 -1.03 22.98
N ASP A 340 64.31 -0.29 23.85
CA ASP A 340 64.92 -0.61 25.12
C ASP A 340 64.04 -1.23 26.22
N HIS A 341 64.74 -1.98 27.06
CA HIS A 341 64.39 -2.61 28.32
C HIS A 341 63.54 -1.81 29.31
N MET A 342 62.56 -2.46 29.88
CA MET A 342 62.30 -2.32 31.34
C MET A 342 61.76 -3.64 31.87
N VAL A 343 62.54 -4.17 32.79
CA VAL A 343 62.23 -5.35 33.61
C VAL A 343 61.20 -4.98 34.69
N SER A 344 60.11 -5.71 34.77
CA SER A 344 59.31 -5.71 35.98
C SER A 344 58.84 -7.15 36.33
N ASP A 345 58.90 -7.48 37.57
CA ASP A 345 58.72 -8.75 38.25
C ASP A 345 57.37 -9.45 37.97
N PRO A 346 57.38 -10.78 37.99
CA PRO A 346 56.14 -11.54 37.89
C PRO A 346 55.58 -11.81 39.29
N SER A 347 54.55 -11.12 39.65
CA SER A 347 53.65 -11.57 40.70
C SER A 347 52.28 -10.92 40.51
N ASP A 348 51.36 -11.64 40.02
CA ASP A 348 50.03 -11.80 40.54
C ASP A 348 49.02 -12.20 39.45
N GLY A 349 48.27 -13.18 39.79
CA GLY A 349 46.97 -13.58 39.34
C GLY A 349 46.55 -13.31 37.88
N SER A 350 46.82 -14.26 36.98
CA SER A 350 46.26 -14.22 35.63
C SER A 350 44.74 -14.21 35.64
N CYS A 351 44.15 -13.07 35.49
CA CYS A 351 42.88 -12.99 34.84
C CYS A 351 43.11 -13.44 33.40
N ALA A 352 42.71 -14.65 33.08
CA ALA A 352 42.54 -15.03 31.69
C ALA A 352 41.54 -14.01 31.08
N GLU A 353 42.08 -13.02 30.39
CA GLU A 353 41.26 -12.14 29.57
C GLU A 353 40.51 -13.05 28.59
N ASP A 354 39.21 -13.13 28.78
CA ASP A 354 38.30 -13.80 27.90
C ASP A 354 38.47 -13.15 26.50
N MET A 355 39.35 -13.72 25.71
CA MET A 355 39.57 -13.27 24.34
C MET A 355 38.41 -13.76 23.48
N SER A 356 37.25 -13.07 23.61
CA SER A 356 36.16 -13.26 22.68
C SER A 356 36.63 -12.83 21.30
N PHE A 357 36.54 -13.73 20.34
CA PHE A 357 36.91 -13.42 18.95
C PHE A 357 35.78 -12.59 18.33
N ASP A 358 36.08 -11.33 18.04
CA ASP A 358 35.13 -10.43 17.37
C ASP A 358 35.16 -10.64 15.86
N MET A 359 33.97 -10.67 15.25
CA MET A 359 33.81 -10.76 13.80
C MET A 359 34.62 -9.65 13.12
N PRO A 360 35.51 -9.97 12.18
CA PRO A 360 36.19 -8.91 11.41
C PRO A 360 35.20 -8.10 10.60
N PRO A 361 35.51 -6.86 10.26
CA PRO A 361 34.63 -6.05 9.42
C PRO A 361 34.43 -6.69 8.05
N SER A 362 33.30 -6.40 7.42
CA SER A 362 33.00 -6.91 6.09
C SER A 362 34.08 -6.48 5.07
N TRP A 363 34.53 -7.41 4.27
CA TRP A 363 35.49 -7.16 3.18
C TRP A 363 34.78 -6.51 1.97
N VAL A 364 33.46 -6.56 1.90
CA VAL A 364 32.63 -6.04 0.80
C VAL A 364 32.64 -4.50 0.86
N GLU A 365 32.73 -3.87 -0.29
CA GLU A 365 32.55 -2.43 -0.42
C GLU A 365 31.14 -2.02 0.00
N ARG A 366 31.01 -0.78 0.42
CA ARG A 366 29.72 -0.20 0.79
C ARG A 366 28.75 -0.28 -0.40
N ILE A 367 27.54 -0.77 -0.16
CA ILE A 367 26.50 -0.90 -1.17
C ILE A 367 26.08 0.49 -1.64
N GLN A 368 26.10 0.71 -2.96
CA GLN A 368 25.67 1.96 -3.57
C GLN A 368 24.70 1.66 -4.71
N ILE A 369 23.63 2.43 -4.75
CA ILE A 369 22.62 2.36 -5.81
C ILE A 369 22.41 3.80 -6.29
N SER A 370 22.66 4.06 -7.57
CA SER A 370 22.43 5.40 -8.13
C SER A 370 20.93 5.70 -8.22
N PRO A 371 20.54 7.00 -8.20
CA PRO A 371 19.12 7.34 -8.37
C PRO A 371 18.51 6.77 -9.65
N ARG A 372 19.27 6.74 -10.73
CA ARG A 372 18.84 6.17 -12.01
C ARG A 372 18.55 4.66 -11.88
N GLU A 373 19.46 3.91 -11.27
CA GLU A 373 19.30 2.47 -11.02
C GLU A 373 18.09 2.18 -10.12
N PHE A 374 17.92 3.00 -9.09
CA PHE A 374 16.80 2.89 -8.17
C PHE A 374 15.45 3.07 -8.88
N GLU A 375 15.35 4.03 -9.80
CA GLU A 375 14.13 4.30 -10.55
C GLU A 375 13.86 3.29 -11.66
N THR A 376 14.89 2.90 -12.41
CA THR A 376 14.72 2.01 -13.58
C THR A 376 14.62 0.53 -13.22
N ARG A 377 15.03 0.12 -12.05
CA ARG A 377 14.96 -1.23 -11.43
C ARG A 377 15.17 -2.40 -12.40
N TRP A 378 14.17 -2.71 -13.24
CA TRP A 378 14.17 -3.89 -14.13
C TRP A 378 15.13 -3.71 -15.29
N SER A 379 15.72 -4.81 -15.76
CA SER A 379 16.75 -4.81 -16.81
C SER A 379 16.26 -4.19 -18.14
N GLN A 380 14.96 -4.34 -18.45
CA GLN A 380 14.33 -3.75 -19.64
C GLN A 380 13.20 -2.78 -19.26
N GLY A 381 13.16 -2.34 -18.01
CA GLY A 381 12.11 -1.47 -17.49
C GLY A 381 10.74 -2.14 -17.32
N ARG A 382 10.67 -3.46 -17.53
CA ARG A 382 9.40 -4.21 -17.46
C ARG A 382 9.60 -5.58 -16.79
N LYS A 383 8.61 -6.00 -16.01
CA LYS A 383 8.56 -7.32 -15.37
C LYS A 383 7.13 -7.88 -15.47
N VAL A 384 7.00 -9.17 -15.79
CA VAL A 384 5.70 -9.85 -15.86
C VAL A 384 5.74 -11.05 -14.92
N ILE A 385 4.73 -11.18 -14.05
CA ILE A 385 4.57 -12.31 -13.13
C ILE A 385 3.20 -12.94 -13.38
N LEU A 386 3.18 -14.25 -13.62
CA LEU A 386 1.95 -15.01 -13.81
C LEU A 386 1.54 -15.66 -12.49
N TYR A 387 0.32 -15.40 -12.05
CA TYR A 387 -0.29 -15.99 -10.86
C TYR A 387 -1.49 -16.87 -11.24
N LYS A 388 -2.06 -17.58 -10.27
CA LYS A 388 -3.31 -18.32 -10.45
C LYS A 388 -4.44 -17.35 -10.83
N LYS A 389 -4.95 -17.49 -12.04
CA LYS A 389 -6.02 -16.64 -12.60
C LYS A 389 -5.69 -15.15 -12.61
N ALA A 390 -4.39 -14.79 -12.62
CA ALA A 390 -3.98 -13.38 -12.63
C ALA A 390 -2.63 -13.21 -13.31
N LYS A 391 -2.42 -12.01 -13.84
CA LYS A 391 -1.18 -11.59 -14.47
C LYS A 391 -0.81 -10.20 -13.93
N LEU A 392 0.38 -10.08 -13.35
CA LEU A 392 0.90 -8.82 -12.82
C LEU A 392 2.01 -8.33 -13.74
N GLU A 393 1.85 -7.12 -14.27
CA GLU A 393 2.85 -6.43 -15.09
C GLU A 393 3.35 -5.22 -14.31
N LYS A 394 4.66 -5.01 -14.29
CA LYS A 394 5.30 -3.86 -13.63
C LYS A 394 6.19 -3.14 -14.63
N TRP A 395 6.23 -1.82 -14.54
CA TRP A 395 7.06 -0.96 -15.40
C TRP A 395 7.85 0.03 -14.55
N ALA A 396 9.03 0.39 -15.02
CA ALA A 396 9.84 1.44 -14.40
C ALA A 396 9.08 2.77 -14.44
N PRO A 397 9.23 3.62 -13.42
CA PRO A 397 8.68 4.97 -13.47
C PRO A 397 9.20 5.72 -14.70
N TYR A 398 8.33 6.53 -15.30
CA TYR A 398 8.62 7.34 -16.50
C TYR A 398 8.83 6.55 -17.79
N LEU A 399 8.81 5.22 -17.76
CA LEU A 399 8.88 4.40 -18.98
C LEU A 399 7.64 4.61 -19.85
N ASN A 400 6.48 4.58 -19.22
CA ASN A 400 5.19 4.87 -19.89
C ASN A 400 4.84 6.34 -19.72
N GLY A 401 4.55 7.02 -20.81
CA GLY A 401 4.21 8.44 -20.79
C GLY A 401 2.93 8.79 -20.02
N ASN A 402 2.09 7.79 -19.72
CA ASN A 402 0.86 7.96 -18.95
C ASN A 402 1.05 7.73 -17.43
N GLY A 403 2.28 7.44 -16.99
CA GLY A 403 2.59 7.20 -15.57
C GLY A 403 2.27 5.80 -15.09
N LEU A 404 1.84 4.89 -15.94
CA LEU A 404 1.51 3.50 -15.60
C LEU A 404 2.76 2.77 -15.10
N VAL A 405 2.70 2.21 -13.88
CA VAL A 405 3.81 1.47 -13.27
C VAL A 405 3.43 0.03 -12.93
N GLN A 406 2.15 -0.30 -12.84
CA GLN A 406 1.71 -1.65 -12.49
C GLN A 406 0.32 -1.91 -13.06
N ARG A 407 0.11 -3.12 -13.57
CA ARG A 407 -1.20 -3.60 -14.04
C ARG A 407 -1.42 -5.02 -13.55
N LEU A 408 -2.53 -5.25 -12.88
CA LEU A 408 -3.00 -6.57 -12.49
C LEU A 408 -4.23 -6.91 -13.35
N THR A 409 -4.11 -7.95 -14.16
CA THR A 409 -5.23 -8.49 -14.95
C THR A 409 -5.74 -9.75 -14.26
N ILE A 410 -7.01 -9.78 -13.91
CA ILE A 410 -7.68 -10.89 -13.22
C ILE A 410 -8.54 -11.64 -14.24
N TYR A 411 -8.41 -12.96 -14.27
CA TYR A 411 -9.08 -13.84 -15.24
C TYR A 411 -10.10 -14.75 -14.54
N ALA A 412 -11.12 -15.15 -15.28
CA ALA A 412 -12.11 -16.13 -14.82
C ALA A 412 -11.56 -17.56 -14.84
N ASP A 413 -10.61 -17.83 -15.74
CA ASP A 413 -10.06 -19.16 -16.04
C ASP A 413 -8.57 -19.28 -15.71
N LEU A 414 -8.10 -20.52 -15.54
CA LEU A 414 -6.70 -20.82 -15.24
C LEU A 414 -5.78 -20.56 -16.44
N ASP A 415 -6.29 -20.65 -17.67
CA ASP A 415 -5.53 -20.42 -18.90
C ASP A 415 -5.32 -18.92 -19.20
N ARG A 416 -5.94 -18.06 -18.40
CA ARG A 416 -5.80 -16.59 -18.51
C ARG A 416 -6.23 -16.05 -19.87
N THR A 417 -7.43 -16.48 -20.31
CA THR A 417 -8.01 -16.05 -21.60
C THR A 417 -9.17 -15.06 -21.44
N GLU A 418 -10.01 -15.22 -20.40
CA GLU A 418 -11.19 -14.39 -20.15
C GLU A 418 -10.93 -13.37 -19.05
N VAL A 419 -10.77 -12.10 -19.44
CA VAL A 419 -10.50 -10.99 -18.50
C VAL A 419 -11.78 -10.63 -17.74
N VAL A 420 -11.72 -10.64 -16.41
CA VAL A 420 -12.80 -10.23 -15.50
C VAL A 420 -12.60 -8.80 -15.02
N GLU A 421 -11.39 -8.47 -14.60
CA GLU A 421 -11.06 -7.17 -14.00
C GLU A 421 -9.63 -6.78 -14.35
N VAL A 422 -9.41 -5.49 -14.53
CA VAL A 422 -8.07 -4.91 -14.71
C VAL A 422 -7.88 -3.81 -13.67
N ARG A 423 -6.77 -3.88 -12.92
CA ARG A 423 -6.36 -2.81 -12.00
C ARG A 423 -5.04 -2.23 -12.48
N GLU A 424 -5.00 -0.92 -12.57
CA GLU A 424 -3.81 -0.18 -13.02
C GLU A 424 -3.38 0.81 -11.95
N TRP A 425 -2.09 0.87 -11.67
CA TRP A 425 -1.51 1.82 -10.71
C TRP A 425 -0.61 2.79 -11.46
N PHE A 426 -0.70 4.04 -11.07
CA PHE A 426 0.02 5.15 -11.68
C PHE A 426 0.90 5.83 -10.66
N LYS A 427 2.03 6.37 -11.11
CA LYS A 427 2.93 7.18 -10.28
C LYS A 427 3.28 8.47 -11.00
N ASN A 428 3.51 9.49 -10.19
CA ASN A 428 4.05 10.78 -10.65
C ASN A 428 3.12 11.55 -11.60
N ARG A 429 1.84 11.24 -11.63
CA ARG A 429 0.86 11.99 -12.41
C ARG A 429 0.51 13.30 -11.71
N GLU A 430 0.50 14.41 -12.45
CA GLU A 430 0.13 15.73 -11.93
C GLU A 430 -1.35 15.81 -11.57
N ASP A 431 -2.20 14.99 -12.19
CA ASP A 431 -3.63 14.91 -11.88
C ASP A 431 -3.95 14.09 -10.62
N MET A 432 -2.91 13.57 -9.94
CA MET A 432 -3.04 12.78 -8.71
C MET A 432 -3.75 11.42 -8.89
N LEU A 433 -3.91 10.95 -10.12
CA LEU A 433 -4.49 9.62 -10.36
C LEU A 433 -3.51 8.54 -9.84
N ASP A 434 -3.97 7.72 -8.89
CA ASP A 434 -3.19 6.65 -8.28
C ASP A 434 -3.52 5.28 -8.87
N MET A 435 -4.82 5.00 -9.07
CA MET A 435 -5.28 3.68 -9.43
C MET A 435 -6.55 3.77 -10.28
N ARG A 436 -6.68 2.86 -11.23
CA ARG A 436 -7.89 2.68 -12.04
C ARG A 436 -8.27 1.20 -12.03
N GLU A 437 -9.52 0.92 -11.66
CA GLU A 437 -10.11 -0.42 -11.74
C GLU A 437 -11.14 -0.45 -12.85
N VAL A 438 -11.02 -1.41 -13.76
CA VAL A 438 -12.01 -1.65 -14.80
C VAL A 438 -12.61 -3.03 -14.58
N ASN A 439 -13.89 -3.09 -14.25
CA ASN A 439 -14.61 -4.35 -14.08
C ASN A 439 -15.35 -4.66 -15.38
N LYS A 440 -14.93 -5.73 -16.06
CA LYS A 440 -15.49 -6.12 -17.36
C LYS A 440 -16.88 -6.75 -17.24
N GLN A 441 -17.21 -7.34 -16.09
CA GLN A 441 -18.53 -7.96 -15.86
C GLN A 441 -19.62 -6.92 -15.65
N THR A 442 -19.36 -5.91 -14.81
CA THR A 442 -20.30 -4.82 -14.53
C THR A 442 -20.15 -3.64 -15.50
N GLN A 443 -19.09 -3.65 -16.30
CA GLN A 443 -18.73 -2.55 -17.22
C GLN A 443 -18.57 -1.21 -16.51
N THR A 444 -18.03 -1.24 -15.28
CA THR A 444 -17.74 -0.04 -14.48
C THR A 444 -16.25 0.24 -14.42
N THR A 445 -15.89 1.51 -14.42
CA THR A 445 -14.52 1.99 -14.19
C THR A 445 -14.52 2.83 -12.92
N THR A 446 -13.56 2.56 -12.02
CA THR A 446 -13.35 3.36 -10.81
C THR A 446 -11.94 3.94 -10.84
N GLU A 447 -11.84 5.24 -10.68
CA GLU A 447 -10.57 5.95 -10.59
C GLU A 447 -10.39 6.45 -9.15
N TYR A 448 -9.19 6.27 -8.60
CA TYR A 448 -8.82 6.69 -7.24
C TYR A 448 -7.72 7.74 -7.33
N PHE A 449 -7.87 8.81 -6.57
CA PHE A 449 -6.95 9.96 -6.59
C PHE A 449 -6.34 10.18 -5.21
N SER A 450 -5.06 10.57 -5.19
CA SER A 450 -4.39 11.08 -3.98
C SER A 450 -4.92 12.49 -3.65
N PRO A 451 -4.77 12.95 -2.39
CA PRO A 451 -5.11 14.33 -2.05
C PRO A 451 -4.38 15.34 -2.94
N GLY A 452 -5.07 16.40 -3.32
CA GLY A 452 -4.53 17.45 -4.18
C GLY A 452 -5.15 17.55 -5.56
N HIS A 453 -6.04 16.63 -5.93
CA HIS A 453 -6.81 16.75 -7.18
C HIS A 453 -7.75 17.96 -7.10
N LEU A 454 -7.95 18.61 -8.24
CA LEU A 454 -8.90 19.74 -8.35
C LEU A 454 -10.29 19.33 -7.84
N LEU A 455 -10.95 20.24 -7.11
CA LEU A 455 -12.26 20.07 -6.49
C LEU A 455 -12.28 18.95 -5.43
N GLY A 456 -11.10 18.49 -4.98
CA GLY A 456 -10.99 17.51 -3.90
C GLY A 456 -11.46 16.11 -4.25
N LEU A 457 -11.45 15.75 -5.52
CA LEU A 457 -11.90 14.43 -6.00
C LEU A 457 -11.03 13.32 -5.40
N LYS A 458 -11.67 12.32 -4.78
CA LYS A 458 -11.03 11.16 -4.14
C LYS A 458 -11.23 9.89 -4.95
N ALA A 459 -12.45 9.64 -5.42
CA ALA A 459 -12.78 8.48 -6.24
C ALA A 459 -13.92 8.82 -7.21
N HIS A 460 -13.89 8.22 -8.37
CA HIS A 460 -14.91 8.39 -9.40
C HIS A 460 -15.21 7.04 -10.03
N THR A 461 -16.41 6.52 -9.76
CA THR A 461 -16.93 5.27 -10.35
C THR A 461 -17.97 5.64 -11.41
N TYR A 462 -17.83 5.11 -12.61
CA TYR A 462 -18.73 5.42 -13.72
C TYR A 462 -18.87 4.25 -14.69
N THR A 463 -20.00 4.22 -15.38
CA THR A 463 -20.25 3.29 -16.50
C THR A 463 -19.90 3.93 -17.84
N SER A 464 -20.03 5.26 -17.92
CA SER A 464 -19.73 6.07 -19.10
C SER A 464 -19.19 7.43 -18.67
N LEU A 465 -18.33 8.04 -19.48
CA LEU A 465 -17.84 9.41 -19.29
C LEU A 465 -18.86 10.47 -19.74
N GLU A 466 -19.94 10.05 -20.40
CA GLU A 466 -20.99 10.97 -20.80
C GLU A 466 -21.76 11.48 -19.60
N PRO A 467 -22.22 12.76 -19.61
CA PRO A 467 -23.04 13.27 -18.51
C PRO A 467 -24.37 12.55 -18.41
N GLU A 468 -24.99 12.64 -17.23
CA GLU A 468 -26.31 12.06 -16.92
C GLU A 468 -26.34 10.52 -17.02
N THR A 469 -25.22 9.88 -16.77
CA THR A 469 -25.09 8.41 -16.67
C THR A 469 -24.78 8.03 -15.22
N ASP A 470 -24.88 6.74 -14.93
CA ASP A 470 -24.59 6.21 -13.59
C ASP A 470 -23.16 6.53 -13.17
N ARG A 471 -23.01 7.27 -12.07
CA ARG A 471 -21.70 7.60 -11.51
C ARG A 471 -21.76 7.84 -10.01
N THR A 472 -20.66 7.58 -9.35
CA THR A 472 -20.43 7.91 -7.94
C THR A 472 -19.12 8.67 -7.84
N MET A 473 -19.17 9.87 -7.26
CA MET A 473 -17.97 10.66 -6.97
C MET A 473 -17.80 10.77 -5.46
N GLU A 474 -16.61 10.46 -4.98
CA GLU A 474 -16.23 10.66 -3.58
C GLU A 474 -15.19 11.77 -3.52
N PHE A 475 -15.26 12.57 -2.46
CA PHE A 475 -14.43 13.76 -2.29
C PHE A 475 -13.71 13.74 -0.94
N TYR A 476 -12.56 14.41 -0.89
CA TYR A 476 -11.89 14.76 0.36
C TYR A 476 -12.66 15.96 0.95
N ASN A 477 -13.70 15.71 1.73
CA ASN A 477 -14.61 16.72 2.24
C ASN A 477 -13.93 17.85 3.03
N GLU A 478 -12.82 17.52 3.70
CA GLU A 478 -12.00 18.47 4.47
C GLU A 478 -11.37 19.57 3.60
N THR A 479 -11.24 19.33 2.31
CA THR A 479 -10.66 20.28 1.35
C THR A 479 -11.73 21.10 0.63
N ARG A 480 -13.01 20.81 0.88
CA ARG A 480 -14.14 21.46 0.20
C ARG A 480 -14.84 22.45 1.13
N VAL A 481 -15.28 23.55 0.54
CA VAL A 481 -16.01 24.62 1.25
C VAL A 481 -17.43 24.17 1.62
N ASP A 482 -18.00 23.26 0.86
CA ASP A 482 -19.38 22.76 1.02
C ASP A 482 -19.50 21.49 1.86
N ASP A 483 -18.38 20.92 2.30
CA ASP A 483 -18.29 19.67 3.08
C ASP A 483 -18.93 18.46 2.37
N LEU A 484 -19.01 18.49 1.05
CA LEU A 484 -19.51 17.37 0.23
C LEU A 484 -18.55 16.20 0.32
N GLN A 485 -19.06 15.03 0.73
CA GLN A 485 -18.29 13.79 0.83
C GLN A 485 -18.51 12.87 -0.37
N LYS A 486 -19.76 12.78 -0.86
CA LYS A 486 -20.11 11.83 -1.89
C LYS A 486 -21.27 12.36 -2.74
N ARG A 487 -21.19 12.14 -4.04
CA ARG A 487 -22.26 12.44 -4.99
C ARG A 487 -22.55 11.21 -5.82
N VAL A 488 -23.80 10.78 -5.84
CA VAL A 488 -24.27 9.65 -6.67
C VAL A 488 -25.29 10.21 -7.65
N GLU A 489 -25.11 9.95 -8.93
CA GLU A 489 -26.08 10.42 -9.95
C GLU A 489 -26.37 9.34 -11.00
N ASN A 490 -27.52 9.49 -11.62
CA ASN A 490 -27.93 8.79 -12.83
C ASN A 490 -28.76 9.70 -13.70
N ALA A 491 -29.42 9.18 -14.72
CA ALA A 491 -30.24 9.97 -15.65
C ALA A 491 -31.41 10.68 -14.95
N ASN A 492 -31.93 10.11 -13.86
CA ASN A 492 -33.19 10.54 -13.23
C ASN A 492 -33.00 11.24 -11.89
N GLU A 493 -31.86 11.02 -11.21
CA GLU A 493 -31.68 11.50 -9.84
C GLU A 493 -30.22 11.81 -9.52
N MET A 494 -30.03 12.64 -8.49
CA MET A 494 -28.71 12.97 -7.92
C MET A 494 -28.84 13.02 -6.41
N THR A 495 -27.99 12.29 -5.71
CA THR A 495 -27.93 12.30 -4.24
C THR A 495 -26.56 12.79 -3.79
N GLU A 496 -26.54 13.77 -2.90
CA GLU A 496 -25.34 14.35 -2.32
C GLU A 496 -25.29 14.06 -0.82
N TYR A 497 -24.15 13.62 -0.33
CA TYR A 497 -23.91 13.28 1.07
C TYR A 497 -22.88 14.26 1.63
N PHE A 498 -23.20 14.87 2.76
CA PHE A 498 -22.37 15.89 3.43
C PHE A 498 -21.96 15.41 4.82
N VAL A 499 -20.80 15.85 5.29
CA VAL A 499 -20.28 15.49 6.62
C VAL A 499 -19.72 16.74 7.30
N GLY A 500 -20.13 16.96 8.54
CA GLY A 500 -19.56 18.01 9.38
C GLY A 500 -20.08 19.42 9.15
N ARG A 501 -21.18 19.59 8.45
CA ARG A 501 -21.76 20.92 8.17
C ARG A 501 -22.38 21.57 9.42
N ASP A 502 -22.19 22.85 9.56
CA ASP A 502 -22.76 23.66 10.67
C ASP A 502 -24.28 23.70 10.63
N ASP A 503 -24.89 23.58 9.45
CA ASP A 503 -26.35 23.57 9.27
C ASP A 503 -26.99 22.20 9.48
N PHE A 504 -26.15 21.16 9.81
CA PHE A 504 -26.57 19.79 10.08
C PHE A 504 -27.11 19.04 8.84
N LEU A 505 -27.03 19.63 7.65
CA LEU A 505 -27.39 18.94 6.39
C LEU A 505 -26.48 17.74 6.18
N HIS A 506 -27.07 16.55 5.95
CA HIS A 506 -26.27 15.34 5.67
C HIS A 506 -26.63 14.65 4.35
N VAL A 507 -27.85 14.85 3.81
CA VAL A 507 -28.24 14.31 2.49
C VAL A 507 -29.09 15.34 1.75
N ARG A 508 -28.79 15.52 0.47
CA ARG A 508 -29.65 16.20 -0.50
C ARG A 508 -29.94 15.25 -1.65
N HIS A 509 -31.20 14.97 -1.91
CA HIS A 509 -31.65 14.12 -2.99
C HIS A 509 -32.48 14.93 -3.96
N THR A 510 -32.14 14.88 -5.25
CA THR A 510 -32.82 15.59 -6.32
C THR A 510 -33.34 14.59 -7.35
N GLU A 511 -34.62 14.70 -7.69
CA GLU A 511 -35.22 13.94 -8.80
C GLU A 511 -35.45 14.90 -9.97
N PHE A 512 -35.09 14.45 -11.17
CA PHE A 512 -35.21 15.20 -12.39
C PHE A 512 -36.42 14.72 -13.18
N GLY A 513 -37.14 15.65 -13.80
CA GLY A 513 -38.28 15.36 -14.68
C GLY A 513 -37.83 15.09 -16.11
N GLU A 514 -38.77 14.61 -16.92
CA GLU A 514 -38.50 14.39 -18.34
C GLU A 514 -38.28 15.74 -19.07
N ARG A 515 -37.30 15.77 -19.95
CA ARG A 515 -37.10 16.91 -20.84
C ARG A 515 -38.27 16.94 -21.82
N GLY A 516 -39.14 17.90 -21.63
CA GLY A 516 -40.22 18.16 -22.57
C GLY A 516 -39.66 18.55 -23.93
N GLU A 517 -40.38 18.19 -24.99
CA GLU A 517 -40.08 18.68 -26.35
C GLU A 517 -40.01 20.22 -26.33
N LYS A 518 -38.98 20.75 -26.99
CA LYS A 518 -38.65 22.17 -27.02
C LYS A 518 -39.86 23.04 -27.37
N ARG A 519 -40.54 23.58 -26.34
CA ARG A 519 -41.44 24.70 -26.58
C ARG A 519 -40.61 25.96 -26.62
N HIS A 520 -40.56 26.61 -27.78
CA HIS A 520 -39.95 27.91 -27.93
C HIS A 520 -40.71 28.93 -27.09
N SER A 521 -40.33 29.12 -25.83
CA SER A 521 -40.78 30.29 -25.07
C SER A 521 -39.61 31.27 -25.00
N ALA A 522 -39.79 32.36 -25.71
CA ALA A 522 -38.90 33.49 -25.67
C ALA A 522 -38.88 34.11 -24.26
N GLY A 523 -37.74 34.19 -23.69
CA GLY A 523 -37.41 35.14 -22.63
C GLY A 523 -37.50 34.73 -21.19
N THR A 524 -36.62 33.87 -20.73
CA THR A 524 -35.97 33.91 -19.41
C THR A 524 -34.69 33.11 -19.54
N GLY A 525 -33.57 33.69 -19.19
CA GLY A 525 -32.25 33.12 -19.36
C GLY A 525 -31.98 31.93 -18.43
N THR A 526 -32.72 30.86 -18.62
CA THR A 526 -32.42 29.58 -17.99
C THR A 526 -31.48 28.81 -18.96
N ASP A 527 -30.37 28.39 -18.49
CA ASP A 527 -29.43 27.55 -19.23
C ASP A 527 -30.17 26.36 -19.88
N ILE A 528 -30.14 26.35 -21.19
CA ILE A 528 -30.85 25.37 -22.07
C ILE A 528 -30.39 23.93 -21.75
N ASN A 529 -29.30 23.78 -21.02
CA ASN A 529 -28.65 22.51 -20.78
C ASN A 529 -28.95 21.84 -19.43
N SER A 530 -29.59 22.54 -18.48
CA SER A 530 -29.89 21.94 -17.17
C SER A 530 -31.15 21.06 -17.22
N ARG A 531 -31.14 19.96 -16.49
CA ARG A 531 -32.28 19.06 -16.37
C ARG A 531 -33.41 19.72 -15.58
N PRO A 532 -34.70 19.56 -15.97
CA PRO A 532 -35.79 20.08 -15.16
C PRO A 532 -35.86 19.34 -13.82
N ILE A 533 -35.99 20.09 -12.74
CA ILE A 533 -36.02 19.53 -11.38
C ILE A 533 -37.49 19.20 -11.03
N ALA A 534 -37.77 17.96 -10.69
CA ALA A 534 -39.08 17.51 -10.24
C ALA A 534 -39.25 17.62 -8.71
N GLN A 535 -38.23 17.20 -7.95
CA GLN A 535 -38.28 17.18 -6.49
C GLN A 535 -36.87 17.41 -5.92
N ILE A 536 -36.82 18.14 -4.80
CA ILE A 536 -35.60 18.27 -4.00
C ILE A 536 -35.95 17.89 -2.55
N LYS A 537 -35.17 16.97 -2.00
CA LYS A 537 -35.29 16.50 -0.61
C LYS A 537 -34.00 16.78 0.14
N GLU A 538 -34.09 17.42 1.30
CA GLU A 538 -32.95 17.61 2.21
C GLU A 538 -33.24 16.95 3.56
N CYS A 539 -32.24 16.25 4.10
CA CYS A 539 -32.32 15.59 5.40
C CYS A 539 -31.21 16.14 6.31
N PHE A 540 -31.58 16.39 7.58
CA PHE A 540 -30.73 17.03 8.56
C PHE A 540 -30.56 16.16 9.81
N HIS A 541 -29.37 16.19 10.38
CA HIS A 541 -29.13 15.63 11.71
C HIS A 541 -29.77 16.48 12.78
N ARG A 542 -30.03 15.90 13.94
CA ARG A 542 -30.61 16.55 15.08
C ARG A 542 -29.69 17.64 15.65
N ASN A 543 -30.19 18.86 15.76
CA ASN A 543 -29.52 19.96 16.45
C ASN A 543 -30.00 20.02 17.91
N LEU A 544 -29.16 19.59 18.83
CA LEU A 544 -29.47 19.50 20.25
C LEU A 544 -29.70 20.87 20.93
N GLU A 545 -29.31 21.96 20.28
CA GLU A 545 -29.52 23.32 20.76
C GLU A 545 -30.96 23.81 20.55
N LYS A 546 -31.72 23.12 19.69
CA LYS A 546 -33.10 23.45 19.37
C LYS A 546 -34.07 22.43 19.96
N HIS A 547 -35.29 22.86 20.25
CA HIS A 547 -36.38 21.92 20.59
C HIS A 547 -36.72 21.06 19.35
N ALA A 548 -37.07 19.82 19.56
CA ALA A 548 -37.36 18.88 18.46
C ALA A 548 -38.48 19.41 17.55
N ASP A 549 -39.46 20.08 18.11
CA ASP A 549 -40.60 20.68 17.39
C ASP A 549 -40.21 21.87 16.48
N ASP A 550 -39.04 22.46 16.74
CA ASP A 550 -38.52 23.62 15.98
C ASP A 550 -37.32 23.20 15.10
N ASP A 551 -36.88 21.95 15.22
CA ASP A 551 -35.70 21.42 14.49
C ASP A 551 -36.17 20.56 13.33
N VAL A 552 -35.94 21.02 12.12
CA VAL A 552 -36.40 20.36 10.89
C VAL A 552 -35.51 19.14 10.61
N ALA A 553 -36.12 17.98 10.47
CA ALA A 553 -35.47 16.73 10.06
C ALA A 553 -35.39 16.62 8.53
N GLU A 554 -36.42 17.12 7.84
CA GLU A 554 -36.55 16.89 6.40
C GLU A 554 -37.33 18.02 5.73
N TYR A 555 -36.83 18.52 4.61
CA TYR A 555 -37.56 19.33 3.64
C TYR A 555 -37.81 18.51 2.37
N ILE A 556 -39.02 18.58 1.83
CA ILE A 556 -39.32 18.01 0.49
C ILE A 556 -40.00 19.13 -0.32
N PHE A 557 -39.36 19.54 -1.40
CA PHE A 557 -39.87 20.51 -2.37
C PHE A 557 -40.35 19.76 -3.61
N LEU A 558 -41.68 19.55 -3.71
CA LEU A 558 -42.34 18.91 -4.85
C LEU A 558 -42.62 19.98 -5.91
N ILE A 559 -41.63 20.24 -6.76
CA ILE A 559 -41.66 21.38 -7.70
C ILE A 559 -42.75 21.22 -8.75
N THR A 560 -42.91 20.00 -9.30
CA THR A 560 -43.93 19.69 -10.30
C THR A 560 -45.34 19.79 -9.72
N GLU A 561 -45.52 19.41 -8.46
CA GLU A 561 -46.82 19.44 -7.77
C GLU A 561 -47.10 20.81 -7.07
N LYS A 562 -46.11 21.70 -7.06
CA LYS A 562 -46.18 23.00 -6.36
C LYS A 562 -46.50 22.82 -4.87
N LYS A 563 -45.86 21.89 -4.19
CA LYS A 563 -46.03 21.59 -2.77
C LYS A 563 -44.70 21.64 -2.03
N ILE A 564 -44.76 21.96 -0.74
CA ILE A 564 -43.59 21.93 0.17
C ILE A 564 -43.99 21.14 1.41
N HIS A 565 -43.23 20.13 1.76
CA HIS A 565 -43.44 19.36 3.00
C HIS A 565 -42.27 19.56 3.95
N LEU A 566 -42.58 19.83 5.23
CA LEU A 566 -41.62 19.87 6.33
C LEU A 566 -41.92 18.76 7.30
N THR A 567 -40.88 18.06 7.75
CA THR A 567 -40.96 17.08 8.85
C THR A 567 -39.96 17.52 9.91
N TYR A 568 -40.40 17.63 11.15
CA TYR A 568 -39.55 17.99 12.29
C TYR A 568 -39.00 16.75 12.94
N HIS A 569 -37.97 16.89 13.72
CA HIS A 569 -37.39 15.77 14.47
C HIS A 569 -38.39 15.21 15.50
N LEU A 570 -38.32 13.91 15.70
CA LEU A 570 -39.19 13.23 16.64
C LEU A 570 -38.87 13.68 18.08
N LYS A 571 -39.90 14.17 18.76
CA LYS A 571 -39.80 14.55 20.16
C LYS A 571 -39.80 13.29 21.02
N ASP A 572 -39.05 13.30 22.11
CA ASP A 572 -39.02 12.21 23.07
C ASP A 572 -40.44 11.83 23.54
N TYR A 573 -40.69 10.53 23.58
CA TYR A 573 -41.99 9.96 24.00
C TYR A 573 -43.11 10.07 22.95
N TYR A 574 -42.85 10.63 21.75
CA TYR A 574 -43.83 10.70 20.66
C TYR A 574 -43.55 9.59 19.63
N ILE A 575 -44.62 9.08 19.02
CA ILE A 575 -44.55 8.01 18.04
C ILE A 575 -44.42 8.57 16.62
N THR A 576 -44.99 9.75 16.38
CA THR A 576 -44.96 10.39 15.05
C THR A 576 -44.39 11.80 15.15
N ALA A 577 -43.67 12.20 14.12
CA ALA A 577 -43.05 13.55 14.01
C ALA A 577 -44.09 14.59 13.57
N SER A 578 -43.92 15.83 13.99
CA SER A 578 -44.72 16.96 13.52
C SER A 578 -44.41 17.25 12.06
N LYS A 579 -45.45 17.61 11.29
CA LYS A 579 -45.31 17.88 9.84
C LYS A 579 -46.07 19.16 9.46
N LYS A 580 -45.58 19.87 8.49
CA LYS A 580 -46.22 21.03 7.88
C LYS A 580 -46.25 20.87 6.37
N PHE A 581 -47.38 21.16 5.76
CA PHE A 581 -47.58 21.02 4.31
C PHE A 581 -48.02 22.38 3.76
N PHE A 582 -47.38 22.80 2.66
CA PHE A 582 -47.66 24.05 1.99
C PHE A 582 -47.96 23.79 0.53
N LYS A 583 -48.94 24.54 -0.03
CA LYS A 583 -49.12 24.67 -1.48
C LYS A 583 -48.41 25.96 -1.90
N VAL A 584 -47.62 25.87 -2.95
CA VAL A 584 -46.95 27.07 -3.51
C VAL A 584 -48.02 27.95 -4.18
N PRO A 585 -48.23 29.19 -3.70
CA PRO A 585 -49.25 30.06 -4.30
C PRO A 585 -48.82 30.52 -5.70
N GLU A 586 -49.83 30.81 -6.52
CA GLU A 586 -49.58 31.36 -7.87
C GLU A 586 -49.23 32.85 -7.73
N GLU A 587 -48.35 33.29 -8.62
CA GLU A 587 -47.97 34.68 -8.73
C GLU A 587 -49.04 35.43 -9.50
N ASP A 588 -49.41 36.65 -9.03
CA ASP A 588 -50.29 37.52 -9.75
C ASP A 588 -49.58 38.14 -10.99
N ALA A 589 -50.32 38.89 -11.83
CA ALA A 589 -49.78 39.51 -13.05
C ALA A 589 -48.64 40.52 -12.75
N ARG A 590 -48.39 40.88 -11.50
CA ARG A 590 -47.32 41.81 -11.07
C ARG A 590 -46.17 41.09 -10.38
N GLY A 591 -46.19 39.72 -10.30
CA GLY A 591 -45.17 38.94 -9.64
C GLY A 591 -45.30 38.90 -8.13
N ASN A 592 -46.42 39.32 -7.57
CA ASN A 592 -46.67 39.27 -6.12
C ASN A 592 -47.30 37.94 -5.75
N ILE A 593 -46.87 37.37 -4.63
CA ILE A 593 -47.36 36.10 -4.11
C ILE A 593 -48.61 36.35 -3.29
N VAL A 594 -49.74 35.79 -3.71
CA VAL A 594 -51.02 35.89 -2.97
C VAL A 594 -51.17 34.67 -2.07
N MET A 595 -51.03 34.89 -0.75
CA MET A 595 -51.21 33.86 0.25
C MET A 595 -52.66 33.80 0.73
N THR A 596 -53.25 32.60 0.74
CA THR A 596 -54.59 32.31 1.26
C THR A 596 -54.49 31.32 2.40
N PRO A 597 -55.50 31.21 3.28
CA PRO A 597 -55.50 30.20 4.34
C PRO A 597 -55.38 28.74 3.80
N GLU A 598 -55.78 28.53 2.55
CA GLU A 598 -55.71 27.21 1.87
C GLU A 598 -54.29 26.84 1.45
N THR A 599 -53.37 27.78 1.40
CA THR A 599 -51.98 27.49 1.01
C THR A 599 -51.20 26.77 2.12
N CYS A 600 -51.72 26.67 3.33
CA CYS A 600 -51.03 26.08 4.47
C CYS A 600 -51.89 25.03 5.18
N VAL A 601 -51.38 23.81 5.32
CA VAL A 601 -51.96 22.75 6.14
C VAL A 601 -50.91 22.28 7.14
N GLU A 602 -51.19 22.40 8.41
CA GLU A 602 -50.30 21.95 9.48
C GLU A 602 -50.86 20.67 10.09
N TYR A 603 -50.01 19.69 10.27
CA TYR A 603 -50.31 18.45 11.00
C TYR A 603 -49.32 18.32 12.14
N GLN A 604 -49.83 18.16 13.34
CA GLN A 604 -49.02 17.99 14.53
C GLN A 604 -49.51 16.77 15.31
N ALA A 605 -48.70 15.73 15.29
CA ALA A 605 -49.06 14.45 15.93
C ALA A 605 -48.97 14.55 17.45
N GLY A 606 -50.05 14.13 18.14
CA GLY A 606 -50.03 13.96 19.58
C GLY A 606 -50.21 15.21 20.41
N CYS A 607 -50.49 16.38 19.79
CA CYS A 607 -50.75 17.61 20.52
C CYS A 607 -52.15 18.13 20.22
N PRO A 608 -52.87 18.64 21.22
CA PRO A 608 -54.11 19.35 20.94
C PRO A 608 -53.83 20.62 20.13
N ASP A 609 -54.77 21.05 19.35
CA ASP A 609 -54.70 22.16 18.39
C ASP A 609 -54.04 23.42 18.99
N LYS A 610 -52.79 23.66 18.60
CA LYS A 610 -52.17 24.97 18.79
C LYS A 610 -52.84 25.93 17.80
N GLU A 611 -53.22 27.09 18.27
CA GLU A 611 -53.74 28.17 17.42
C GLU A 611 -52.76 28.40 16.26
N LYS A 612 -53.28 28.33 15.04
CA LYS A 612 -52.48 28.59 13.83
C LYS A 612 -52.16 30.08 13.76
N ASN A 613 -50.90 30.41 13.98
CA ASN A 613 -50.46 31.79 13.76
C ASN A 613 -50.16 31.96 12.26
N LEU A 614 -51.14 32.39 11.52
CA LEU A 614 -51.09 32.57 10.05
C LEU A 614 -49.92 33.46 9.64
N LEU A 615 -49.59 34.49 10.41
CA LEU A 615 -48.47 35.38 10.11
C LEU A 615 -47.12 34.65 10.18
N GLN A 616 -46.95 33.78 11.17
CA GLN A 616 -45.72 32.94 11.28
C GLN A 616 -45.62 31.93 10.14
N LEU A 617 -46.72 31.32 9.76
CA LEU A 617 -46.80 30.38 8.65
C LEU A 617 -46.49 31.05 7.32
N TYR A 618 -46.98 32.25 7.09
CA TYR A 618 -46.68 33.06 5.89
C TYR A 618 -45.17 33.43 5.84
N LYS A 619 -44.61 33.85 6.96
CA LYS A 619 -43.17 34.14 7.05
C LYS A 619 -42.32 32.90 6.75
N LEU A 620 -42.76 31.76 7.27
CA LEU A 620 -42.09 30.47 7.02
C LEU A 620 -42.20 30.08 5.55
N LEU A 621 -43.39 30.19 4.96
CA LEU A 621 -43.62 29.90 3.53
C LEU A 621 -42.73 30.77 2.64
N LYS A 622 -42.63 32.07 2.94
CA LYS A 622 -41.77 33.00 2.21
C LYS A 622 -40.31 32.55 2.28
N LYS A 623 -39.82 32.17 3.46
CA LYS A 623 -38.46 31.64 3.65
C LYS A 623 -38.24 30.33 2.84
N LEU A 624 -39.27 29.46 2.82
CA LEU A 624 -39.19 28.18 2.08
C LEU A 624 -39.16 28.41 0.57
N LEU A 625 -39.92 29.40 0.05
CA LEU A 625 -39.87 29.75 -1.38
C LEU A 625 -38.49 30.29 -1.77
N GLU A 626 -37.91 31.12 -0.92
CA GLU A 626 -36.57 31.65 -1.11
C GLU A 626 -35.54 30.54 -1.07
N LYS A 627 -35.65 29.62 -0.11
CA LYS A 627 -34.81 28.42 -0.01
C LYS A 627 -34.97 27.51 -1.25
N GLN A 628 -36.17 27.31 -1.75
CA GLN A 628 -36.44 26.54 -2.96
C GLN A 628 -35.68 27.14 -4.16
N LYS A 629 -35.69 28.47 -4.29
CA LYS A 629 -34.96 29.17 -5.34
C LYS A 629 -33.44 28.92 -5.23
N GLN A 630 -32.92 29.07 -3.99
CA GLN A 630 -31.50 28.83 -3.70
C GLN A 630 -31.12 27.36 -3.99
N LEU A 631 -31.96 26.39 -3.63
CA LEU A 631 -31.71 24.96 -3.86
C LEU A 631 -31.69 24.62 -5.34
N LYS A 632 -32.58 25.24 -6.13
CA LYS A 632 -32.55 25.07 -7.61
C LYS A 632 -31.20 25.54 -8.16
N GLN A 633 -30.69 26.67 -7.69
CA GLN A 633 -29.40 27.21 -8.09
C GLN A 633 -28.26 26.25 -7.66
N HIS A 634 -28.29 25.71 -6.44
CA HIS A 634 -27.30 24.75 -5.95
C HIS A 634 -27.30 23.47 -6.78
N VAL A 635 -28.45 22.94 -7.16
CA VAL A 635 -28.56 21.76 -8.01
C VAL A 635 -27.94 22.03 -9.40
N GLN A 636 -28.23 23.20 -9.97
CA GLN A 636 -27.64 23.61 -11.25
C GLN A 636 -26.11 23.76 -11.16
N GLN A 637 -25.63 24.31 -10.04
CA GLN A 637 -24.19 24.41 -9.77
C GLN A 637 -23.56 23.03 -9.63
N SER A 638 -24.24 22.10 -8.97
CA SER A 638 -23.76 20.70 -8.81
C SER A 638 -23.66 20.00 -10.17
N GLU A 639 -24.68 20.18 -11.03
CA GLU A 639 -24.63 19.64 -12.41
C GLU A 639 -23.49 20.26 -13.22
N ALA A 640 -23.31 21.58 -13.12
CA ALA A 640 -22.21 22.29 -13.79
C ALA A 640 -20.84 21.81 -13.28
N GLU A 641 -20.74 21.54 -11.98
CA GLU A 641 -19.51 20.98 -11.38
C GLU A 641 -19.20 19.59 -11.93
N VAL A 642 -20.20 18.73 -12.05
CA VAL A 642 -20.01 17.39 -12.65
C VAL A 642 -19.48 17.52 -14.08
N LEU A 643 -20.10 18.39 -14.89
CA LEU A 643 -19.65 18.65 -16.27
C LEU A 643 -18.21 19.16 -16.29
N ASN A 644 -17.87 20.06 -15.38
CA ASN A 644 -16.52 20.60 -15.25
C ASN A 644 -15.50 19.51 -14.87
N ILE A 645 -15.85 18.63 -13.92
CA ILE A 645 -15.00 17.51 -13.52
C ILE A 645 -14.76 16.58 -14.73
N LEU A 646 -15.80 16.26 -15.49
CA LEU A 646 -15.69 15.40 -16.68
C LEU A 646 -14.78 16.04 -17.75
N LYS A 647 -14.91 17.34 -17.99
CA LYS A 647 -14.04 18.08 -18.92
C LYS A 647 -12.59 18.11 -18.46
N ILE A 648 -12.37 18.34 -17.17
CA ILE A 648 -11.02 18.34 -16.57
C ILE A 648 -10.39 16.96 -16.73
N ARG A 649 -11.14 15.91 -16.42
CA ARG A 649 -10.64 14.52 -16.54
C ARG A 649 -10.32 14.17 -17.98
N GLU A 650 -11.16 14.57 -18.92
CA GLU A 650 -10.91 14.37 -20.36
C GLU A 650 -9.60 15.06 -20.77
N LYS A 651 -9.40 16.30 -20.34
CA LYS A 651 -8.17 17.06 -20.62
C LYS A 651 -6.95 16.40 -19.99
N GLU A 652 -7.06 15.95 -18.75
CA GLU A 652 -5.98 15.28 -18.01
C GLU A 652 -5.57 13.98 -18.71
N GLU A 653 -6.53 13.23 -19.26
CA GLU A 653 -6.27 11.98 -19.98
C GLU A 653 -5.74 12.19 -21.42
N THR A 654 -6.09 13.31 -22.05
CA THR A 654 -5.57 13.63 -23.39
C THR A 654 -4.18 14.27 -23.34
N ASP A 655 -3.87 15.04 -22.30
CA ASP A 655 -2.57 15.70 -22.12
C ASP A 655 -1.98 15.32 -20.75
N ILE A 656 -1.55 14.06 -20.64
CA ILE A 656 -1.03 13.49 -19.41
C ILE A 656 0.32 14.14 -19.08
N LYS A 657 0.44 14.68 -17.88
CA LYS A 657 1.66 15.32 -17.38
C LYS A 657 2.19 14.55 -16.17
N LEU A 658 3.49 14.30 -16.17
CA LEU A 658 4.18 13.62 -15.08
C LEU A 658 5.07 14.61 -14.34
N SER A 659 5.01 14.57 -13.00
CA SER A 659 5.92 15.34 -12.14
C SER A 659 7.32 14.77 -12.22
N VAL A 660 8.32 15.63 -12.15
CA VAL A 660 9.73 15.22 -12.28
C VAL A 660 10.20 14.53 -10.99
N SER A 661 11.03 13.51 -11.14
CA SER A 661 11.61 12.76 -10.01
C SER A 661 12.43 13.66 -9.09
N ILE A 662 12.29 13.47 -7.78
CA ILE A 662 13.09 14.15 -6.77
C ILE A 662 14.57 13.74 -6.84
N TYR A 663 14.88 12.60 -7.46
CA TYR A 663 16.25 12.09 -7.61
C TYR A 663 16.94 12.57 -8.89
N ASP A 664 16.21 13.23 -9.79
CA ASP A 664 16.73 13.74 -11.06
C ASP A 664 16.96 15.25 -10.93
N THR A 665 18.16 15.63 -10.50
CA THR A 665 18.53 17.01 -10.23
C THR A 665 18.54 17.88 -11.49
N GLU A 666 18.94 17.32 -12.64
CA GLU A 666 18.98 18.07 -13.92
C GLU A 666 17.58 18.40 -14.42
N ARG A 667 16.69 17.43 -14.42
CA ARG A 667 15.29 17.63 -14.82
C ARG A 667 14.55 18.54 -13.85
N ASN A 668 14.81 18.40 -12.56
CA ASN A 668 14.23 19.26 -11.52
C ASN A 668 14.66 20.72 -11.72
N GLU A 669 15.92 20.95 -12.00
CA GLU A 669 16.45 22.30 -12.25
C GLU A 669 15.81 22.91 -13.51
N LYS A 670 15.73 22.14 -14.60
CA LYS A 670 15.09 22.58 -15.84
C LYS A 670 13.63 22.91 -15.61
N ARG A 671 12.90 22.06 -14.88
CA ARG A 671 11.48 22.28 -14.58
C ARG A 671 11.28 23.50 -13.67
N ARG A 672 12.19 23.72 -12.71
CA ARG A 672 12.17 24.92 -11.87
C ARG A 672 12.32 26.17 -12.73
N GLN A 673 13.25 26.14 -13.67
CA GLN A 673 13.49 27.25 -14.62
C GLN A 673 12.25 27.50 -15.50
N GLU A 674 11.64 26.45 -16.01
CA GLU A 674 10.38 26.53 -16.81
C GLU A 674 9.24 27.12 -15.97
N TYR A 675 9.12 26.68 -14.71
CA TYR A 675 8.11 27.18 -13.77
C TYR A 675 8.33 28.66 -13.47
N GLU A 676 9.58 29.06 -13.19
CA GLU A 676 9.95 30.47 -12.94
C GLU A 676 9.69 31.34 -14.17
N ALA A 677 10.01 30.82 -15.36
CA ALA A 677 9.73 31.52 -16.64
C ALA A 677 8.24 31.70 -16.85
N THR A 678 7.43 30.65 -16.58
CA THR A 678 5.96 30.71 -16.71
C THR A 678 5.37 31.70 -15.70
N LYS A 679 5.84 31.66 -14.46
CA LYS A 679 5.45 32.60 -13.40
C LYS A 679 5.73 34.05 -13.80
N LYS A 680 6.94 34.30 -14.30
CA LYS A 680 7.39 35.62 -14.76
C LYS A 680 6.57 36.11 -15.95
N ALA A 681 6.28 35.22 -16.90
CA ALA A 681 5.42 35.54 -18.05
C ALA A 681 4.00 35.90 -17.59
N MET A 682 3.48 35.19 -16.60
CA MET A 682 2.16 35.45 -16.02
C MET A 682 2.13 36.77 -15.23
N GLU A 683 3.17 37.06 -14.47
CA GLU A 683 3.36 38.36 -13.77
C GLU A 683 3.43 39.52 -14.77
N ASN A 684 4.17 39.36 -15.87
CA ASN A 684 4.25 40.36 -16.93
C ASN A 684 2.90 40.58 -17.63
N LEU A 685 2.14 39.52 -17.83
CA LEU A 685 0.76 39.59 -18.38
C LEU A 685 -0.17 40.36 -17.43
N LEU A 686 -0.04 40.14 -16.13
CA LEU A 686 -0.79 40.85 -15.10
C LEU A 686 -0.45 42.33 -15.04
N LEU A 687 0.84 42.67 -15.11
CA LEU A 687 1.33 44.06 -15.14
C LEU A 687 0.90 44.79 -16.40
N GLY A 688 0.74 44.08 -17.54
CA GLY A 688 0.26 44.65 -18.80
C GLY A 688 -1.25 44.89 -18.87
N ARG A 689 -2.01 44.44 -17.85
CA ARG A 689 -3.49 44.56 -17.80
C ARG A 689 -3.97 45.34 -16.57
N GLU A 690 -3.44 46.53 -16.37
CA GLU A 690 -3.75 47.34 -15.20
C GLU A 690 -5.23 47.77 -15.04
N GLU A 691 -6.11 47.48 -16.01
CA GLU A 691 -7.48 47.94 -16.01
C GLU A 691 -8.57 46.87 -16.21
N GLN A 692 -8.24 45.58 -16.19
CA GLN A 692 -9.29 44.56 -16.35
C GLN A 692 -9.30 43.54 -15.22
N ASN A 693 -10.44 43.43 -14.61
CA ASN A 693 -10.91 42.50 -13.57
C ASN A 693 -9.93 41.40 -13.12
N LEU A 694 -9.23 41.66 -12.03
CA LEU A 694 -8.34 40.75 -11.29
C LEU A 694 -9.06 39.48 -10.81
N ASP A 695 -10.38 39.53 -10.69
CA ASP A 695 -11.19 38.42 -10.19
C ASP A 695 -11.13 37.17 -11.06
N TYR A 696 -10.92 37.33 -12.36
CA TYR A 696 -10.82 36.21 -13.32
C TYR A 696 -9.54 35.38 -13.13
N LEU A 697 -8.46 36.02 -12.68
CA LEU A 697 -7.16 35.36 -12.53
C LEU A 697 -6.87 34.88 -11.10
N ALA A 698 -7.73 35.24 -10.15
CA ALA A 698 -7.57 34.85 -8.74
C ALA A 698 -7.48 33.34 -8.53
N PRO A 699 -8.30 32.49 -9.21
CA PRO A 699 -8.15 31.02 -9.06
C PRO A 699 -6.80 30.47 -9.52
N PHE A 700 -6.23 31.04 -10.54
CA PHE A 700 -4.91 30.62 -11.07
C PHE A 700 -3.76 31.04 -10.14
N LEU A 701 -3.88 32.20 -9.53
CA LEU A 701 -2.88 32.70 -8.57
C LEU A 701 -2.90 31.89 -7.27
N ILE A 702 -4.06 31.44 -6.84
CA ILE A 702 -4.20 30.55 -5.68
C ILE A 702 -3.53 29.21 -5.95
N GLN A 703 -3.71 28.62 -7.12
CA GLN A 703 -3.07 27.35 -7.53
C GLN A 703 -1.53 27.46 -7.52
N ILE A 704 -0.99 28.57 -7.97
CA ILE A 704 0.46 28.80 -7.98
C ILE A 704 0.99 28.93 -6.55
N GLY A 705 0.29 29.64 -5.68
CA GLY A 705 0.67 29.78 -4.28
C GLY A 705 0.66 28.48 -3.49
N ASP A 706 -0.31 27.62 -3.75
CA ASP A 706 -0.41 26.34 -3.08
C ASP A 706 0.69 25.34 -3.50
N LYS A 707 1.13 25.40 -4.75
CA LYS A 707 2.25 24.57 -5.23
C LYS A 707 3.57 24.96 -4.58
N GLU A 708 3.78 26.23 -4.27
CA GLU A 708 4.99 26.69 -3.54
C GLU A 708 5.04 26.14 -2.10
N LYS A 709 3.88 25.96 -1.45
CA LYS A 709 3.81 25.38 -0.10
C LYS A 709 4.09 23.88 -0.10
N MET A 710 3.77 23.18 -1.18
CA MET A 710 3.99 21.73 -1.29
C MET A 710 5.45 21.37 -1.63
N THR A 711 6.24 22.30 -2.12
CA THR A 711 7.66 22.06 -2.48
C THR A 711 8.64 22.45 -1.38
N LYS A 712 8.19 23.05 -0.28
CA LYS A 712 8.97 23.31 0.92
C LYS A 712 8.69 22.25 2.00
#